data_5118e078afe1c1d8bb4d46efa6075d25
#
_entry.id   5118e078afe1c1d8bb4d46efa6075d25
#
_cell.length_a   1.000
_cell.length_b   1.000
_cell.length_c   1.000
_cell.angle_alpha   90.00
_cell.angle_beta   90.00
_cell.angle_gamma   90.00
#
_symmetry.space_group_name_H-M   'P 1'
#
loop_
_entity.id
_entity.type
_entity.pdbx_description
1 polymer ?
#
loop_
_entity_poly.entity_id
_entity_poly.type
_entity_poly.pdbx_seq_one_letter_code
_entity_poly.pdbx_strand_id
1 'polypeptide(L)'
;MKFGHFSDTAREYVITTPRTPLPWINYLGSEAFFSLVSHTAGGYSFYKDAKLRRITRYRYNNVPADSNGRYYYIKDGDTVWNPGWQPTQTELDSYECRHGLGYSIITGKKNSLTAKLELFVPVGDNCEIDRLVLTNESDAPKSFTVFSYLEFCLWNAVDDSTNFQRNFSTGEVEVEGSTIYHKTEYRERRNHYALFTVNTPIDGFDTSRDAFLGAWRSNANPEVVENGRCTNSMAHGWAPVGVHQVNVTLQPGESRSLIFVLGYIENPEDEKWAAPGVINKTRAQAMAARYATDAQVDAALARLYDHWNNLLSTYSVKSSDEKLDRMVNTWNQYQCMVTFNMSRSASYYESGTGRGMGFRDSCQDLLGFVHLIPARARERILDIAATQFPDGSAYHQYQPLTKKGNMDIGSGFNDDPLWLIAAVYAYLGETGDYSILDEPVDFNNDHSLAQPLLEHLRRSFGYLRTHKGPHGLPLIGRADWNDCLNLNCFSKEPGESFQTTGPSEGPVAESVFIAGMYVKYGNQFAEILDSTGHTDEAAAVRAEVAEMEHTVLTAGWDGSWFRRAYDAFGHVIGGEECEEGKIFIEPQGMCVMAGIGVDTGEAVTALQSVKDKLDTKYGIVLLQPAYTKYHLELGEISSYPPGYKENAGIFCHNNPWVSCAETVVGHGDRAFEIYKKTCPAYIEDISEIHRTEPYVYSQMVAGRDAATFGEAKNSWLTGTAAWTFVDVSQYILGIQPTLAGLKIDPCIPHEMDGFTLRRVWRGATYEIVVENPDHLEKGVKAMTVDGKPVSGNILSPVPAGSTVEVKIVMG
;
A
#
# COMPACT_ATOMS: atom_id res chain seq x y z
N MET A 1 -15.90 15.08 -14.27
CA MET A 1 -14.80 15.92 -14.79
C MET A 1 -13.49 15.21 -14.59
N LYS A 2 -12.61 15.21 -15.59
CA LYS A 2 -11.26 14.64 -15.51
C LYS A 2 -10.25 15.74 -15.26
N PHE A 3 -9.19 15.41 -14.56
CA PHE A 3 -8.05 16.30 -14.32
C PHE A 3 -6.77 15.79 -14.99
N GLY A 4 -6.90 14.73 -15.76
CA GLY A 4 -5.81 14.05 -16.46
C GLY A 4 -6.32 12.90 -17.30
N HIS A 5 -5.40 12.02 -17.71
CA HIS A 5 -5.71 10.82 -18.51
C HIS A 5 -4.59 9.77 -18.39
N PHE A 6 -4.92 8.51 -18.64
CA PHE A 6 -3.93 7.44 -18.76
C PHE A 6 -3.15 7.52 -20.07
N SER A 7 -1.86 7.25 -19.98
CA SER A 7 -0.97 7.01 -21.11
C SER A 7 -0.47 5.56 -21.05
N ASP A 8 -1.20 4.63 -21.67
CA ASP A 8 -0.90 3.20 -21.57
C ASP A 8 0.46 2.83 -22.17
N THR A 9 0.85 3.50 -23.26
CA THR A 9 2.15 3.28 -23.92
C THR A 9 3.33 3.63 -23.01
N ALA A 10 3.21 4.72 -22.24
CA ALA A 10 4.24 5.16 -21.30
C ALA A 10 4.04 4.55 -19.91
N ARG A 11 2.89 3.94 -19.62
CA ARG A 11 2.47 3.49 -18.28
C ARG A 11 2.51 4.63 -17.28
N GLU A 12 1.91 5.75 -17.67
CA GLU A 12 1.84 6.97 -16.88
C GLU A 12 0.40 7.40 -16.69
N TYR A 13 0.14 8.14 -15.61
CA TYR A 13 -1.03 9.00 -15.50
C TYR A 13 -0.60 10.45 -15.66
N VAL A 14 -1.19 11.13 -16.64
CA VAL A 14 -0.86 12.50 -17.02
C VAL A 14 -1.87 13.45 -16.41
N ILE A 15 -1.42 14.30 -15.48
CA ILE A 15 -2.23 15.32 -14.80
C ILE A 15 -2.02 16.65 -15.51
N THR A 16 -3.10 17.28 -15.95
CA THR A 16 -3.07 18.46 -16.83
C THR A 16 -3.36 19.78 -16.12
N THR A 17 -3.55 19.74 -14.80
CA THR A 17 -3.79 20.91 -13.96
C THR A 17 -3.20 20.73 -12.57
N PRO A 18 -2.57 21.75 -11.98
CA PRO A 18 -2.11 21.66 -10.59
C PRO A 18 -3.25 21.73 -9.55
N ARG A 19 -4.49 22.00 -9.99
CA ARG A 19 -5.67 22.18 -9.13
C ARG A 19 -6.56 20.95 -9.17
N THR A 20 -6.02 19.81 -8.75
CA THR A 20 -6.78 18.57 -8.53
C THR A 20 -7.61 18.67 -7.24
N PRO A 21 -8.65 17.83 -7.05
CA PRO A 21 -9.50 17.88 -5.85
C PRO A 21 -8.75 17.65 -4.53
N LEU A 22 -7.71 16.86 -4.56
CA LEU A 22 -6.74 16.56 -3.48
C LEU A 22 -5.34 16.53 -4.10
N PRO A 23 -4.26 16.62 -3.32
CA PRO A 23 -2.94 16.30 -3.83
C PRO A 23 -2.91 14.86 -4.35
N TRP A 24 -2.53 14.66 -5.61
CA TRP A 24 -2.37 13.35 -6.22
C TRP A 24 -0.91 12.96 -6.21
N ILE A 25 -0.60 11.83 -5.58
CA ILE A 25 0.77 11.44 -5.24
C ILE A 25 1.27 10.24 -6.02
N ASN A 26 2.60 10.05 -5.97
CA ASN A 26 3.28 8.86 -6.37
C ASN A 26 4.29 8.43 -5.29
N TYR A 27 4.53 7.13 -5.16
CA TYR A 27 5.57 6.57 -4.32
C TYR A 27 6.78 6.21 -5.17
N LEU A 28 7.96 6.63 -4.75
CA LEU A 28 9.24 6.35 -5.39
C LEU A 28 10.05 5.41 -4.52
N GLY A 29 10.83 4.52 -5.14
CA GLY A 29 11.64 3.54 -4.43
C GLY A 29 10.98 2.18 -4.27
N SER A 30 11.77 1.16 -4.03
CA SER A 30 11.31 -0.22 -3.96
C SER A 30 12.00 -1.10 -2.92
N GLU A 31 13.07 -0.61 -2.25
CA GLU A 31 13.89 -1.40 -1.33
C GLU A 31 14.00 -0.80 0.06
N ALA A 32 14.81 0.25 0.22
CA ALA A 32 15.10 0.83 1.52
C ALA A 32 14.88 2.33 1.58
N PHE A 33 15.25 3.06 0.52
CA PHE A 33 15.00 4.49 0.42
C PHE A 33 13.70 4.72 -0.34
N PHE A 34 12.82 5.51 0.25
CA PHE A 34 11.51 5.81 -0.30
C PHE A 34 11.25 7.30 -0.26
N SER A 35 10.47 7.74 -1.25
CA SER A 35 9.98 9.10 -1.35
C SER A 35 8.52 9.12 -1.76
N LEU A 36 7.76 10.05 -1.22
CA LEU A 36 6.42 10.39 -1.69
C LEU A 36 6.50 11.74 -2.37
N VAL A 37 5.90 11.86 -3.54
CA VAL A 37 5.84 13.11 -4.29
C VAL A 37 4.43 13.36 -4.79
N SER A 38 3.91 14.56 -4.56
CA SER A 38 2.66 14.99 -5.17
C SER A 38 2.91 15.57 -6.57
N HIS A 39 1.84 15.73 -7.32
CA HIS A 39 1.88 16.38 -8.62
C HIS A 39 2.37 17.84 -8.57
N THR A 40 2.42 18.45 -7.39
CA THR A 40 2.96 19.79 -7.15
C THR A 40 4.30 19.81 -6.40
N ALA A 41 5.00 18.67 -6.33
CA ALA A 41 6.28 18.45 -5.66
C ALA A 41 6.25 18.50 -4.11
N GLY A 42 5.07 18.38 -3.50
CA GLY A 42 4.92 18.13 -2.08
C GLY A 42 5.35 16.72 -1.70
N GLY A 43 5.51 16.43 -0.41
CA GLY A 43 5.84 15.11 0.10
C GLY A 43 7.12 15.05 0.91
N TYR A 44 7.63 13.82 1.13
CA TYR A 44 8.79 13.59 1.99
C TYR A 44 9.54 12.32 1.60
N SER A 45 10.78 12.23 2.10
CA SER A 45 11.68 11.09 1.88
C SER A 45 12.11 10.47 3.21
N PHE A 46 12.34 9.16 3.22
CA PHE A 46 12.76 8.43 4.42
C PHE A 46 13.54 7.15 4.07
N TYR A 47 14.26 6.60 5.05
CA TYR A 47 14.97 5.34 4.95
C TYR A 47 14.31 4.29 5.83
N LYS A 48 13.78 3.21 5.26
CA LYS A 48 13.09 2.07 5.89
C LYS A 48 11.88 2.43 6.77
N ASP A 49 11.96 3.46 7.59
CA ASP A 49 10.95 3.84 8.57
C ASP A 49 10.63 5.33 8.49
N ALA A 50 9.39 5.64 8.14
CA ALA A 50 8.93 7.02 8.01
C ALA A 50 8.82 7.77 9.34
N LYS A 51 8.81 7.07 10.48
CA LYS A 51 8.79 7.66 11.83
C LYS A 51 10.20 7.98 12.33
N LEU A 52 11.12 7.01 12.26
CA LEU A 52 12.43 7.06 12.94
C LEU A 52 13.61 7.39 12.01
N ARG A 53 13.39 7.36 10.67
CA ARG A 53 14.40 7.69 9.66
C ARG A 53 13.83 8.61 8.59
N ARG A 54 13.01 9.58 9.02
CA ARG A 54 12.47 10.65 8.18
C ARG A 54 13.59 11.62 7.80
N ILE A 55 13.83 11.81 6.51
CA ILE A 55 14.91 12.66 5.99
C ILE A 55 14.41 14.09 5.79
N THR A 56 13.29 14.24 5.08
CA THR A 56 12.70 15.56 4.81
C THR A 56 11.43 15.74 5.63
N ARG A 57 11.18 16.98 5.98
CA ARG A 57 10.05 17.36 6.81
C ARG A 57 8.77 17.43 6.00
N TYR A 58 7.72 16.84 6.55
CA TYR A 58 6.36 16.97 6.06
C TYR A 58 5.40 17.03 7.26
N ARG A 59 4.45 17.95 7.20
CA ARG A 59 3.37 18.05 8.18
C ARG A 59 2.03 17.77 7.52
N TYR A 60 1.31 16.84 8.09
CA TYR A 60 -0.06 16.57 7.74
C TYR A 60 -0.94 17.75 8.20
N ASN A 61 -2.07 17.94 7.56
CA ASN A 61 -3.01 19.02 7.88
C ASN A 61 -2.44 20.45 7.78
N ASN A 62 -1.47 20.66 6.91
CA ASN A 62 -0.98 22.01 6.61
C ASN A 62 -2.02 22.84 5.85
N VAL A 63 -1.92 24.17 6.01
CA VAL A 63 -2.70 25.15 5.26
C VAL A 63 -1.73 26.13 4.60
N PRO A 64 -1.76 26.26 3.27
CA PRO A 64 -2.52 25.44 2.31
C PRO A 64 -2.07 23.99 2.30
N ALA A 65 -2.94 23.11 1.81
CA ALA A 65 -2.61 21.70 1.65
C ALA A 65 -1.40 21.54 0.73
N ASP A 66 -0.60 20.48 0.96
CA ASP A 66 0.57 20.15 0.15
C ASP A 66 1.67 21.23 0.13
N SER A 67 1.87 21.90 1.25
CA SER A 67 2.79 23.04 1.36
C SER A 67 4.20 22.70 1.86
N ASN A 68 4.50 21.40 2.08
CA ASN A 68 5.84 20.91 2.38
C ASN A 68 6.31 19.94 1.30
N GLY A 69 7.54 20.13 0.83
CA GLY A 69 8.10 19.31 -0.23
C GLY A 69 9.50 19.72 -0.63
N ARG A 70 9.87 19.35 -1.83
CA ARG A 70 11.11 19.75 -2.50
C ARG A 70 10.77 20.75 -3.58
N TYR A 71 11.22 21.98 -3.43
CA TYR A 71 10.84 23.07 -4.31
C TYR A 71 12.05 23.67 -5.05
N TYR A 72 11.82 24.06 -6.29
CA TYR A 72 12.76 24.73 -7.15
C TYR A 72 12.14 26.06 -7.58
N TYR A 73 12.53 27.14 -6.91
CA TYR A 73 12.07 28.48 -7.26
C TYR A 73 12.87 29.00 -8.43
N ILE A 74 12.21 29.57 -9.40
CA ILE A 74 12.80 30.23 -10.55
C ILE A 74 12.45 31.72 -10.46
N LYS A 75 13.47 32.56 -10.30
CA LYS A 75 13.34 34.03 -10.31
C LYS A 75 13.78 34.57 -11.66
N ASP A 76 12.81 34.91 -12.50
CA ASP A 76 12.99 35.52 -13.84
C ASP A 76 12.53 36.97 -13.79
N GLY A 77 13.46 37.93 -13.61
CA GLY A 77 13.15 39.30 -13.31
C GLY A 77 12.38 39.45 -12.00
N ASP A 78 11.20 40.06 -12.04
CA ASP A 78 10.30 40.20 -10.90
C ASP A 78 9.36 39.02 -10.71
N THR A 79 9.34 38.07 -11.63
CA THR A 79 8.49 36.89 -11.57
C THR A 79 9.19 35.77 -10.80
N VAL A 80 8.55 35.28 -9.74
CA VAL A 80 8.96 34.07 -9.02
C VAL A 80 7.91 33.00 -9.23
N TRP A 81 8.36 31.81 -9.65
CA TRP A 81 7.49 30.66 -9.95
C TRP A 81 8.18 29.33 -9.69
N ASN A 82 7.40 28.25 -9.68
CA ASN A 82 7.86 26.87 -9.49
C ASN A 82 7.30 25.98 -10.60
N PRO A 83 8.05 24.96 -11.09
CA PRO A 83 7.54 24.03 -12.12
C PRO A 83 6.23 23.34 -11.72
N GLY A 84 6.07 22.99 -10.45
CA GLY A 84 4.89 22.32 -9.88
C GLY A 84 3.76 23.28 -9.44
N TRP A 85 3.83 24.57 -9.73
CA TRP A 85 2.91 25.60 -9.28
C TRP A 85 3.02 25.93 -7.78
N GLN A 86 3.01 24.93 -6.89
CA GLN A 86 3.30 25.12 -5.46
C GLN A 86 4.82 25.39 -5.26
N PRO A 87 5.21 26.13 -4.21
CA PRO A 87 4.37 26.79 -3.22
C PRO A 87 3.98 28.22 -3.58
N THR A 88 4.55 28.80 -4.63
CA THR A 88 4.29 30.21 -5.01
C THR A 88 2.90 30.44 -5.56
N GLN A 89 2.28 29.41 -6.13
CA GLN A 89 0.97 29.45 -6.80
C GLN A 89 0.91 30.50 -7.93
N THR A 90 2.07 30.84 -8.49
CA THR A 90 2.15 31.71 -9.66
C THR A 90 1.53 31.01 -10.87
N GLU A 91 0.61 31.67 -11.56
CA GLU A 91 -0.02 31.09 -12.74
C GLU A 91 1.01 30.78 -13.82
N LEU A 92 0.99 29.52 -14.28
CA LEU A 92 1.84 29.00 -15.32
C LEU A 92 1.20 29.17 -16.70
N ASP A 93 2.01 29.34 -17.74
CA ASP A 93 1.55 29.38 -19.13
C ASP A 93 1.13 27.98 -19.61
N SER A 94 1.79 26.93 -19.08
CA SER A 94 1.37 25.54 -19.19
C SER A 94 1.88 24.71 -18.02
N TYR A 95 1.17 23.61 -17.73
CA TYR A 95 1.49 22.69 -16.64
C TYR A 95 1.14 21.26 -17.05
N GLU A 96 2.01 20.33 -16.72
CA GLU A 96 1.77 18.90 -16.82
C GLU A 96 2.56 18.17 -15.74
N CYS A 97 1.92 17.15 -15.12
CA CYS A 97 2.62 16.19 -14.28
C CYS A 97 2.34 14.78 -14.79
N ARG A 98 3.39 13.96 -14.89
CA ARG A 98 3.35 12.54 -15.27
C ARG A 98 3.80 11.71 -14.09
N HIS A 99 2.91 10.91 -13.53
CA HIS A 99 3.26 9.89 -12.56
C HIS A 99 3.44 8.55 -13.28
N GLY A 100 4.65 8.02 -13.24
CA GLY A 100 5.01 6.72 -13.80
C GLY A 100 5.45 5.73 -12.72
N LEU A 101 5.97 4.58 -13.13
CA LEU A 101 6.37 3.50 -12.25
C LEU A 101 7.72 3.82 -11.56
N GLY A 102 7.65 4.33 -10.35
CA GLY A 102 8.81 4.72 -9.55
C GLY A 102 9.46 6.05 -9.94
N TYR A 103 8.81 6.85 -10.78
CA TYR A 103 9.27 8.20 -11.14
C TYR A 103 8.09 9.16 -11.32
N SER A 104 8.38 10.45 -11.27
CA SER A 104 7.44 11.52 -11.59
C SER A 104 8.13 12.62 -12.40
N ILE A 105 7.40 13.21 -13.36
CA ILE A 105 7.89 14.30 -14.18
C ILE A 105 6.92 15.46 -14.08
N ILE A 106 7.39 16.61 -13.60
CA ILE A 106 6.59 17.84 -13.49
C ILE A 106 7.15 18.86 -14.44
N THR A 107 6.32 19.34 -15.36
CA THR A 107 6.72 20.33 -16.36
C THR A 107 5.87 21.59 -16.21
N GLY A 108 6.51 22.69 -15.92
CA GLY A 108 5.90 24.01 -15.89
C GLY A 108 6.55 24.95 -16.91
N LYS A 109 5.74 25.83 -17.47
CA LYS A 109 6.25 26.88 -18.37
C LYS A 109 5.76 28.25 -17.90
N LYS A 110 6.70 29.24 -17.93
CA LYS A 110 6.40 30.63 -17.64
C LYS A 110 7.31 31.53 -18.46
N ASN A 111 6.76 32.58 -19.06
CA ASN A 111 7.53 33.59 -19.80
C ASN A 111 8.51 32.99 -20.85
N SER A 112 8.09 32.00 -21.61
CA SER A 112 8.92 31.27 -22.57
C SER A 112 10.16 30.55 -21.95
N LEU A 113 10.12 30.25 -20.66
CA LEU A 113 11.07 29.40 -19.98
C LEU A 113 10.33 28.13 -19.56
N THR A 114 10.77 26.97 -20.05
CA THR A 114 10.26 25.67 -19.65
C THR A 114 11.18 25.07 -18.60
N ALA A 115 10.58 24.58 -17.51
CA ALA A 115 11.26 23.82 -16.45
C ALA A 115 10.63 22.43 -16.32
N LYS A 116 11.41 21.40 -16.62
CA LYS A 116 11.05 19.99 -16.48
C LYS A 116 11.80 19.43 -15.26
N LEU A 117 11.06 19.03 -14.24
CA LEU A 117 11.56 18.40 -13.02
C LEU A 117 11.26 16.91 -13.07
N GLU A 118 12.29 16.07 -13.08
CA GLU A 118 12.22 14.62 -13.14
C GLU A 118 12.73 14.06 -11.80
N LEU A 119 11.87 13.31 -11.08
CA LEU A 119 12.13 12.81 -9.74
C LEU A 119 12.04 11.29 -9.75
N PHE A 120 13.03 10.60 -9.20
CA PHE A 120 13.01 9.15 -9.01
C PHE A 120 14.03 8.69 -7.96
N VAL A 121 13.84 7.47 -7.48
CA VAL A 121 14.79 6.77 -6.62
C VAL A 121 15.47 5.68 -7.45
N PRO A 122 16.80 5.73 -7.63
CA PRO A 122 17.53 4.71 -8.38
C PRO A 122 17.43 3.33 -7.72
N VAL A 123 17.32 2.28 -8.53
CA VAL A 123 17.29 0.89 -8.03
C VAL A 123 18.61 0.57 -7.33
N GLY A 124 18.49 0.08 -6.08
CA GLY A 124 19.63 -0.34 -5.26
C GLY A 124 20.45 0.79 -4.62
N ASP A 125 19.96 2.04 -4.66
CA ASP A 125 20.64 3.15 -3.99
C ASP A 125 19.74 3.88 -2.98
N ASN A 126 20.37 4.54 -2.01
CA ASN A 126 19.67 5.22 -0.92
C ASN A 126 19.62 6.73 -1.17
N CYS A 127 19.09 7.14 -2.31
CA CYS A 127 18.94 8.55 -2.66
C CYS A 127 17.76 8.79 -3.60
N GLU A 128 17.31 10.03 -3.62
CA GLU A 128 16.38 10.60 -4.61
C GLU A 128 17.18 11.47 -5.58
N ILE A 129 16.89 11.36 -6.85
CA ILE A 129 17.45 12.19 -7.91
C ILE A 129 16.36 13.14 -8.39
N ASP A 130 16.67 14.44 -8.37
CA ASP A 130 15.83 15.49 -8.92
C ASP A 130 16.59 16.18 -10.04
N ARG A 131 16.27 15.85 -11.29
CA ARG A 131 16.86 16.46 -12.48
C ARG A 131 15.96 17.59 -12.97
N LEU A 132 16.41 18.83 -12.82
CA LEU A 132 15.72 20.02 -13.33
C LEU A 132 16.34 20.44 -14.65
N VAL A 133 15.61 20.29 -15.75
CA VAL A 133 16.00 20.72 -17.09
C VAL A 133 15.29 22.03 -17.42
N LEU A 134 16.08 23.07 -17.68
CA LEU A 134 15.61 24.43 -17.98
C LEU A 134 15.88 24.72 -19.46
N THR A 135 14.85 25.15 -20.19
CA THR A 135 14.96 25.44 -21.64
C THR A 135 14.45 26.84 -21.94
N ASN A 136 15.26 27.67 -22.57
CA ASN A 136 14.87 28.98 -23.08
C ASN A 136 14.20 28.82 -24.44
N GLU A 137 12.91 28.99 -24.50
CA GLU A 137 12.10 28.91 -25.73
C GLU A 137 11.86 30.29 -26.38
N SER A 138 12.46 31.34 -25.84
CA SER A 138 12.39 32.69 -26.43
C SER A 138 13.46 32.87 -27.52
N ASP A 139 13.35 33.95 -28.27
CA ASP A 139 14.27 34.37 -29.32
C ASP A 139 15.42 35.29 -28.81
N ALA A 140 15.53 35.47 -27.49
CA ALA A 140 16.53 36.31 -26.81
C ALA A 140 17.21 35.53 -25.65
N PRO A 141 18.46 35.85 -25.31
CA PRO A 141 19.11 35.30 -24.12
C PRO A 141 18.29 35.60 -22.85
N LYS A 142 18.18 34.61 -21.95
CA LYS A 142 17.52 34.74 -20.65
C LYS A 142 18.50 34.50 -19.50
N SER A 143 18.46 35.38 -18.49
CA SER A 143 19.19 35.22 -17.25
C SER A 143 18.18 35.21 -16.09
N PHE A 144 18.30 34.17 -15.26
CA PHE A 144 17.43 33.92 -14.12
C PHE A 144 18.21 33.21 -13.00
N THR A 145 17.61 33.14 -11.81
CA THR A 145 18.22 32.46 -10.66
C THR A 145 17.31 31.30 -10.23
N VAL A 146 17.92 30.14 -9.97
CA VAL A 146 17.28 28.97 -9.38
C VAL A 146 17.66 28.87 -7.92
N PHE A 147 16.64 28.65 -7.06
CA PHE A 147 16.82 28.31 -5.66
C PHE A 147 16.19 26.94 -5.40
N SER A 148 17.00 25.96 -5.01
CA SER A 148 16.46 24.72 -4.47
C SER A 148 15.99 24.95 -3.04
N TYR A 149 15.04 24.14 -2.56
CA TYR A 149 14.59 24.16 -1.18
C TYR A 149 14.06 22.82 -0.74
N LEU A 150 14.57 22.33 0.39
CA LEU A 150 13.92 21.31 1.20
C LEU A 150 14.16 21.60 2.68
N GLU A 151 13.30 21.14 3.56
CA GLU A 151 13.47 21.21 4.99
C GLU A 151 13.83 19.83 5.53
N PHE A 152 14.94 19.71 6.29
CA PHE A 152 15.33 18.47 6.93
C PHE A 152 14.45 18.18 8.15
N CYS A 153 14.02 16.93 8.28
CA CYS A 153 13.44 16.39 9.50
C CYS A 153 14.55 16.07 10.50
N LEU A 154 14.26 16.17 11.79
CA LEU A 154 15.16 15.78 12.86
C LEU A 154 15.07 14.27 13.15
N TRP A 155 15.02 13.45 12.10
CA TRP A 155 14.92 11.99 12.04
C TRP A 155 13.64 11.42 12.61
N ASN A 156 13.30 11.72 13.86
CA ASN A 156 12.04 11.28 14.47
C ASN A 156 10.90 12.24 14.08
N ALA A 157 10.01 11.79 13.21
CA ALA A 157 8.95 12.62 12.66
C ALA A 157 7.90 13.04 13.70
N VAL A 158 7.68 12.26 14.75
CA VAL A 158 6.75 12.60 15.83
C VAL A 158 7.37 13.67 16.73
N ASP A 159 8.62 13.52 17.12
CA ASP A 159 9.34 14.54 17.88
C ASP A 159 9.45 15.86 17.08
N ASP A 160 9.75 15.78 15.78
CA ASP A 160 9.82 16.95 14.90
C ASP A 160 8.46 17.67 14.73
N SER A 161 7.36 16.96 14.87
CA SER A 161 6.01 17.54 14.73
C SER A 161 5.57 18.37 15.94
N THR A 162 6.18 18.16 17.11
CA THR A 162 5.84 18.88 18.36
C THR A 162 6.79 20.04 18.62
N ASN A 163 6.27 21.19 19.06
CA ASN A 163 7.08 22.36 19.35
C ASN A 163 8.04 22.12 20.53
N PHE A 164 7.58 21.41 21.57
CA PHE A 164 8.39 21.13 22.75
C PHE A 164 9.61 20.27 22.41
N GLN A 165 9.40 19.15 21.77
CA GLN A 165 10.48 18.23 21.41
C GLN A 165 11.47 18.89 20.43
N ARG A 166 10.95 19.69 19.50
CA ARG A 166 11.74 20.39 18.52
C ARG A 166 12.73 21.41 19.13
N ASN A 167 12.39 22.00 20.27
CA ASN A 167 13.29 22.91 20.99
C ASN A 167 14.52 22.19 21.56
N PHE A 168 14.48 20.87 21.72
CA PHE A 168 15.59 20.06 22.23
C PHE A 168 16.29 19.25 21.13
N SER A 169 15.63 18.99 20.02
CA SER A 169 16.22 18.29 18.89
C SER A 169 16.97 19.28 18.00
N THR A 170 18.27 19.20 17.98
CA THR A 170 19.11 20.12 17.24
C THR A 170 19.70 19.47 16.00
N GLY A 171 19.46 20.08 14.85
CA GLY A 171 20.12 19.74 13.60
C GLY A 171 21.43 20.50 13.45
N GLU A 172 22.45 19.86 12.96
CA GLU A 172 23.72 20.48 12.60
C GLU A 172 23.95 20.27 11.10
N VAL A 173 24.50 21.26 10.46
CA VAL A 173 24.84 21.25 9.05
C VAL A 173 26.31 21.50 8.81
N GLU A 174 26.85 20.86 7.77
CA GLU A 174 28.14 21.15 7.20
C GLU A 174 27.92 21.47 5.71
N VAL A 175 28.65 22.44 5.17
CA VAL A 175 28.61 22.80 3.75
C VAL A 175 29.99 22.66 3.16
N GLU A 176 30.12 21.90 2.08
CA GLU A 176 31.37 21.71 1.37
C GLU A 176 31.11 21.73 -0.16
N GLY A 177 31.61 22.75 -0.84
CA GLY A 177 31.30 22.97 -2.25
C GLY A 177 29.82 23.17 -2.47
N SER A 178 29.22 22.32 -3.29
CA SER A 178 27.79 22.33 -3.61
C SER A 178 26.99 21.32 -2.78
N THR A 179 27.55 20.80 -1.69
CA THR A 179 26.90 19.78 -0.86
C THR A 179 26.61 20.29 0.56
N ILE A 180 25.37 20.12 0.98
CA ILE A 180 24.89 20.39 2.34
C ILE A 180 24.71 19.05 3.02
N TYR A 181 25.34 18.85 4.19
CA TYR A 181 25.23 17.64 5.00
C TYR A 181 24.43 17.97 6.25
N HIS A 182 23.51 17.09 6.65
CA HIS A 182 22.68 17.24 7.83
C HIS A 182 22.78 16.04 8.75
N LYS A 183 23.06 16.29 10.01
CA LYS A 183 23.03 15.30 11.10
C LYS A 183 22.25 15.84 12.29
N THR A 184 21.87 14.98 13.20
CA THR A 184 21.37 15.36 14.52
C THR A 184 21.96 14.45 15.59
N GLU A 185 22.28 15.02 16.73
CA GLU A 185 22.92 14.33 17.86
C GLU A 185 21.97 14.16 19.05
N TYR A 186 20.77 14.72 18.98
CA TYR A 186 19.79 14.60 20.07
C TYR A 186 19.10 13.24 20.07
N ARG A 187 19.03 12.61 21.24
CA ARG A 187 18.44 11.27 21.48
C ARG A 187 19.06 10.13 20.69
N GLU A 188 19.63 10.39 19.55
CA GLU A 188 20.14 9.38 18.67
C GLU A 188 21.51 9.78 18.11
N ARG A 189 22.56 9.44 18.85
CA ARG A 189 23.94 9.66 18.44
C ARG A 189 24.44 8.50 17.60
N ARG A 190 23.90 8.41 16.40
CA ARG A 190 24.22 7.33 15.48
C ARG A 190 25.14 7.82 14.35
N ASN A 191 25.47 6.90 13.49
CA ASN A 191 26.45 7.05 12.42
C ASN A 191 25.83 7.46 11.07
N HIS A 192 24.54 7.82 11.05
CA HIS A 192 23.83 8.21 9.83
C HIS A 192 23.72 9.75 9.69
N TYR A 193 23.63 10.16 8.43
CA TYR A 193 23.40 11.56 8.05
C TYR A 193 22.75 11.64 6.66
N ALA A 194 22.19 12.81 6.33
CA ALA A 194 21.68 13.12 5.00
C ALA A 194 22.62 14.05 4.24
N LEU A 195 22.57 14.00 2.92
CA LEU A 195 23.21 14.97 2.04
C LEU A 195 22.20 15.51 1.04
N PHE A 196 22.38 16.77 0.66
CA PHE A 196 21.68 17.39 -0.46
C PHE A 196 22.70 18.18 -1.29
N THR A 197 22.86 17.80 -2.55
CA THR A 197 23.90 18.34 -3.42
C THR A 197 23.36 18.65 -4.80
N VAL A 198 24.08 19.52 -5.54
CA VAL A 198 23.85 19.79 -6.96
C VAL A 198 25.14 19.63 -7.75
N ASN A 199 25.02 19.17 -9.01
CA ASN A 199 26.16 18.83 -9.90
C ASN A 199 26.90 20.04 -10.48
N THR A 200 26.67 21.24 -10.01
CA THR A 200 27.31 22.48 -10.49
C THR A 200 27.80 23.33 -9.34
N PRO A 201 28.82 24.17 -9.51
CA PRO A 201 29.16 25.21 -8.52
C PRO A 201 27.94 26.08 -8.21
N ILE A 202 27.78 26.44 -6.97
CA ILE A 202 26.70 27.31 -6.48
C ILE A 202 27.17 28.73 -6.27
N ASP A 203 26.25 29.68 -6.47
CA ASP A 203 26.51 31.12 -6.23
C ASP A 203 26.20 31.53 -4.78
N GLY A 204 25.52 30.70 -4.03
CA GLY A 204 25.19 30.90 -2.63
C GLY A 204 24.38 29.71 -2.08
N PHE A 205 24.20 29.72 -0.76
CA PHE A 205 23.40 28.72 -0.05
C PHE A 205 22.71 29.33 1.17
N ASP A 206 21.69 28.65 1.69
CA ASP A 206 21.16 28.88 3.02
C ASP A 206 20.84 27.54 3.67
N THR A 207 21.11 27.42 4.96
CA THR A 207 20.77 26.23 5.75
C THR A 207 19.89 26.53 6.95
N SER A 208 19.63 27.82 7.25
CA SER A 208 18.65 28.23 8.26
C SER A 208 17.31 28.61 7.61
N ARG A 209 16.23 27.95 8.03
CA ARG A 209 14.89 28.23 7.54
C ARG A 209 14.49 29.68 7.75
N ASP A 210 14.78 30.21 8.94
CA ASP A 210 14.35 31.56 9.29
C ASP A 210 15.12 32.64 8.49
N ALA A 211 16.37 32.37 8.13
CA ALA A 211 17.14 33.23 7.24
C ALA A 211 16.65 33.18 5.80
N PHE A 212 16.24 31.98 5.33
CA PHE A 212 15.74 31.81 3.97
C PHE A 212 14.32 32.37 3.78
N LEU A 213 13.40 31.98 4.67
CA LEU A 213 12.01 32.43 4.55
C LEU A 213 11.82 33.87 4.93
N GLY A 214 12.50 34.33 5.97
CA GLY A 214 12.22 35.60 6.62
C GLY A 214 11.12 35.53 7.68
N ALA A 215 11.12 36.47 8.63
CA ALA A 215 10.14 36.54 9.71
C ALA A 215 8.74 36.80 9.14
N TRP A 216 7.75 36.01 9.60
CA TRP A 216 6.34 36.12 9.21
C TRP A 216 6.02 35.82 7.76
N ARG A 217 6.95 35.13 7.06
CA ARG A 217 6.79 34.67 5.69
C ARG A 217 6.60 33.15 5.61
N SER A 218 6.34 32.65 4.42
CA SER A 218 6.10 31.23 4.16
C SER A 218 6.88 30.74 2.94
N ASN A 219 6.76 29.46 2.62
CA ASN A 219 7.32 28.90 1.38
C ASN A 219 6.74 29.59 0.12
N ALA A 220 5.57 30.22 0.19
CA ALA A 220 4.99 30.92 -0.96
C ALA A 220 5.75 32.20 -1.35
N ASN A 221 6.46 32.82 -0.39
CA ASN A 221 7.12 34.11 -0.59
C ASN A 221 8.42 34.24 0.24
N PRO A 222 9.42 33.37 0.04
CA PRO A 222 10.68 33.42 0.78
C PRO A 222 11.43 34.73 0.52
N GLU A 223 11.94 35.35 1.58
CA GLU A 223 12.64 36.64 1.50
C GLU A 223 13.90 36.58 0.63
N VAL A 224 14.66 35.48 0.76
CA VAL A 224 15.87 35.24 -0.04
C VAL A 224 15.57 35.16 -1.53
N VAL A 225 14.47 34.50 -1.89
CA VAL A 225 14.06 34.38 -3.31
C VAL A 225 13.61 35.73 -3.87
N GLU A 226 12.82 36.49 -3.11
CA GLU A 226 12.41 37.84 -3.52
C GLU A 226 13.61 38.75 -3.69
N ASN A 227 14.59 38.69 -2.76
CA ASN A 227 15.83 39.49 -2.83
C ASN A 227 16.79 38.99 -3.92
N GLY A 228 16.60 37.76 -4.42
CA GLY A 228 17.39 37.13 -5.48
C GLY A 228 18.81 36.68 -5.03
N ARG A 229 19.05 36.60 -3.73
CA ARG A 229 20.39 36.25 -3.20
C ARG A 229 20.32 35.55 -1.85
N CYS A 230 21.02 34.38 -1.74
CA CYS A 230 21.25 33.69 -0.48
C CYS A 230 22.14 34.50 0.48
N THR A 231 21.98 34.23 1.77
CA THR A 231 22.70 34.88 2.86
C THR A 231 23.92 34.08 3.34
N ASN A 232 24.09 32.85 2.84
CA ASN A 232 25.06 31.86 3.28
C ASN A 232 24.93 31.54 4.79
N SER A 233 23.66 31.43 5.24
CA SER A 233 23.35 31.11 6.64
C SER A 233 23.76 29.70 6.99
N MET A 234 24.26 29.52 8.22
CA MET A 234 24.60 28.20 8.80
C MET A 234 23.64 27.90 9.95
N ALA A 235 22.89 26.80 9.86
CA ALA A 235 22.04 26.37 10.95
C ALA A 235 22.84 25.62 12.01
N HIS A 236 22.70 26.08 13.25
CA HIS A 236 23.14 25.38 14.45
C HIS A 236 21.92 25.24 15.37
N GLY A 237 21.23 24.09 15.31
CA GLY A 237 20.02 23.86 16.07
C GLY A 237 18.80 23.68 15.17
N TRP A 238 17.78 24.48 15.35
CA TRP A 238 16.45 24.23 14.81
C TRP A 238 16.31 24.51 13.31
N ALA A 239 15.33 23.84 12.70
CA ALA A 239 14.84 24.06 11.35
C ALA A 239 15.93 24.17 10.27
N PRO A 240 16.79 23.15 10.14
CA PRO A 240 17.76 23.11 9.05
C PRO A 240 17.07 22.91 7.71
N VAL A 241 17.53 23.68 6.71
CA VAL A 241 17.08 23.58 5.32
C VAL A 241 18.26 23.32 4.39
N GLY A 242 17.97 22.81 3.19
CA GLY A 242 18.93 22.70 2.10
C GLY A 242 18.53 23.66 0.98
N VAL A 243 19.29 24.74 0.80
CA VAL A 243 19.07 25.72 -0.27
C VAL A 243 20.36 25.93 -1.04
N HIS A 244 20.29 25.77 -2.36
CA HIS A 244 21.34 26.14 -3.30
C HIS A 244 20.85 27.29 -4.17
N GLN A 245 21.70 28.29 -4.40
CA GLN A 245 21.47 29.33 -5.41
C GLN A 245 22.33 29.06 -6.62
N VAL A 246 21.73 29.02 -7.79
CA VAL A 246 22.43 28.87 -9.08
C VAL A 246 21.94 29.91 -10.06
N ASN A 247 22.83 30.79 -10.50
CA ASN A 247 22.54 31.76 -11.55
C ASN A 247 22.71 31.09 -12.92
N VAL A 248 21.72 31.26 -13.78
CA VAL A 248 21.66 30.61 -15.09
C VAL A 248 21.44 31.64 -16.18
N THR A 249 22.22 31.52 -17.27
CA THR A 249 21.99 32.27 -18.52
C THR A 249 21.91 31.27 -19.66
N LEU A 250 20.82 31.34 -20.44
CA LEU A 250 20.57 30.46 -21.60
C LEU A 250 20.39 31.29 -22.86
N GLN A 251 21.05 30.88 -23.93
CA GLN A 251 20.81 31.42 -25.28
C GLN A 251 19.46 30.91 -25.82
N PRO A 252 18.89 31.50 -26.87
CA PRO A 252 17.68 31.00 -27.52
C PRO A 252 17.80 29.52 -27.90
N GLY A 253 16.82 28.72 -27.46
CA GLY A 253 16.76 27.26 -27.67
C GLY A 253 17.74 26.45 -26.84
N GLU A 254 18.57 27.08 -26.00
CA GLU A 254 19.50 26.36 -25.11
C GLU A 254 18.78 25.73 -23.93
N SER A 255 19.25 24.53 -23.54
CA SER A 255 18.82 23.82 -22.34
C SER A 255 19.99 23.59 -21.39
N ARG A 256 19.71 23.60 -20.09
CA ARG A 256 20.67 23.24 -19.04
C ARG A 256 20.02 22.33 -18.00
N SER A 257 20.73 21.27 -17.63
CA SER A 257 20.36 20.37 -16.54
C SER A 257 21.03 20.78 -15.23
N LEU A 258 20.25 20.81 -14.17
CA LEU A 258 20.72 20.84 -12.77
C LEU A 258 20.30 19.54 -12.12
N ILE A 259 21.25 18.72 -11.66
CA ILE A 259 21.00 17.41 -11.06
C ILE A 259 21.21 17.54 -9.55
N PHE A 260 20.13 17.40 -8.80
CA PHE A 260 20.15 17.39 -7.34
C PHE A 260 20.08 15.94 -6.85
N VAL A 261 20.80 15.66 -5.77
CA VAL A 261 20.81 14.35 -5.10
C VAL A 261 20.51 14.57 -3.62
N LEU A 262 19.40 13.98 -3.15
CA LEU A 262 19.06 13.88 -1.73
C LEU A 262 19.38 12.46 -1.28
N GLY A 263 20.40 12.28 -0.45
CA GLY A 263 20.87 10.95 -0.07
C GLY A 263 20.85 10.70 1.44
N TYR A 264 20.84 9.41 1.79
CA TYR A 264 20.98 8.89 3.15
C TYR A 264 22.22 8.01 3.23
N ILE A 265 23.08 8.27 4.23
CA ILE A 265 24.33 7.57 4.46
C ILE A 265 24.38 7.04 5.89
N GLU A 266 24.80 5.79 6.05
CA GLU A 266 25.28 5.23 7.31
C GLU A 266 26.75 4.89 7.17
N ASN A 267 27.61 5.52 8.01
CA ASN A 267 29.00 5.13 8.13
C ASN A 267 29.14 3.97 9.12
N PRO A 268 30.20 3.14 9.08
CA PRO A 268 30.57 2.32 10.23
C PRO A 268 30.74 3.18 11.48
N GLU A 269 30.45 2.62 12.66
CA GLU A 269 30.49 3.41 13.91
C GLU A 269 31.84 4.03 14.20
N ASP A 270 32.93 3.30 13.91
CA ASP A 270 34.32 3.73 14.05
C ASP A 270 34.79 4.70 12.95
N GLU A 271 34.03 4.80 11.84
CA GLU A 271 34.32 5.70 10.72
C GLU A 271 33.39 6.92 10.66
N LYS A 272 32.58 7.16 11.68
CA LYS A 272 31.61 8.27 11.68
C LYS A 272 32.26 9.62 11.38
N TRP A 273 33.41 9.90 11.99
CA TRP A 273 34.07 11.18 11.96
C TRP A 273 35.41 11.13 11.20
N ALA A 274 35.63 12.12 10.33
CA ALA A 274 36.93 12.37 9.72
C ALA A 274 37.86 13.16 10.66
N ALA A 275 37.27 14.01 11.52
CA ALA A 275 37.92 14.76 12.60
C ALA A 275 36.87 15.06 13.68
N PRO A 276 37.24 15.50 14.89
CA PRO A 276 36.29 15.85 15.93
C PRO A 276 35.20 16.82 15.42
N GLY A 277 33.92 16.35 15.43
CA GLY A 277 32.76 17.12 14.98
C GLY A 277 32.57 17.22 13.45
N VAL A 278 33.48 16.67 12.64
CA VAL A 278 33.42 16.69 11.17
C VAL A 278 33.02 15.32 10.63
N ILE A 279 31.89 15.24 9.92
CA ILE A 279 31.37 13.97 9.37
C ILE A 279 32.35 13.42 8.32
N ASN A 280 32.54 12.09 8.33
CA ASN A 280 33.22 11.41 7.23
C ASN A 280 32.34 11.38 5.98
N LYS A 281 32.72 12.12 4.94
CA LYS A 281 31.93 12.38 3.74
C LYS A 281 32.23 11.42 2.58
N THR A 282 33.18 10.51 2.74
CA THR A 282 33.69 9.64 1.66
C THR A 282 32.56 8.91 0.92
N ARG A 283 31.63 8.31 1.66
CA ARG A 283 30.50 7.58 1.07
C ARG A 283 29.50 8.52 0.38
N ALA A 284 29.26 9.69 0.95
CA ALA A 284 28.38 10.70 0.38
C ALA A 284 28.94 11.28 -0.94
N GLN A 285 30.25 11.58 -0.96
CA GLN A 285 30.94 12.05 -2.17
C GLN A 285 30.90 11.00 -3.28
N ALA A 286 31.07 9.71 -2.93
CA ALA A 286 30.95 8.61 -3.87
C ALA A 286 29.51 8.49 -4.42
N MET A 287 28.49 8.68 -3.59
CA MET A 287 27.09 8.71 -4.02
C MET A 287 26.82 9.88 -4.99
N ALA A 288 27.22 11.09 -4.64
CA ALA A 288 27.07 12.27 -5.48
C ALA A 288 27.76 12.09 -6.85
N ALA A 289 28.96 11.51 -6.87
CA ALA A 289 29.72 11.27 -8.11
C ALA A 289 29.04 10.28 -9.07
N ARG A 290 28.20 9.36 -8.57
CA ARG A 290 27.45 8.40 -9.41
C ARG A 290 26.36 9.06 -10.27
N TYR A 291 25.93 10.26 -9.92
CA TYR A 291 24.82 10.97 -10.55
C TYR A 291 25.18 12.40 -10.98
N ALA A 292 26.46 12.64 -11.27
CA ALA A 292 26.96 13.98 -11.58
C ALA A 292 26.65 14.45 -13.01
N THR A 293 26.29 13.55 -13.92
CA THR A 293 26.05 13.85 -15.35
C THR A 293 24.71 13.31 -15.84
N ASP A 294 24.14 13.94 -16.87
CA ASP A 294 22.91 13.46 -17.51
C ASP A 294 23.01 12.00 -17.97
N ALA A 295 24.11 11.60 -18.57
CA ALA A 295 24.31 10.22 -19.00
C ALA A 295 24.24 9.20 -17.86
N GLN A 296 24.72 9.55 -16.66
CA GLN A 296 24.62 8.69 -15.47
C GLN A 296 23.18 8.63 -14.94
N VAL A 297 22.47 9.75 -14.95
CA VAL A 297 21.06 9.82 -14.57
C VAL A 297 20.19 9.04 -15.57
N ASP A 298 20.41 9.22 -16.88
CA ASP A 298 19.70 8.46 -17.92
C ASP A 298 19.91 6.94 -17.78
N ALA A 299 21.14 6.53 -17.48
CA ALA A 299 21.45 5.11 -17.25
C ALA A 299 20.76 4.57 -15.97
N ALA A 300 20.62 5.38 -14.93
CA ALA A 300 19.91 4.99 -13.71
C ALA A 300 18.39 4.90 -13.96
N LEU A 301 17.83 5.82 -14.70
CA LEU A 301 16.42 5.81 -15.09
C LEU A 301 16.10 4.63 -16.02
N ALA A 302 16.99 4.30 -16.97
CA ALA A 302 16.85 3.12 -17.80
C ALA A 302 16.81 1.82 -16.96
N ARG A 303 17.68 1.70 -15.95
CA ARG A 303 17.64 0.56 -15.02
C ARG A 303 16.32 0.48 -14.23
N LEU A 304 15.72 1.63 -13.87
CA LEU A 304 14.42 1.67 -13.23
C LEU A 304 13.31 1.16 -14.16
N TYR A 305 13.32 1.58 -15.43
CA TYR A 305 12.40 1.08 -16.44
C TYR A 305 12.55 -0.43 -16.66
N ASP A 306 13.78 -0.92 -16.78
CA ASP A 306 14.06 -2.35 -16.94
C ASP A 306 13.61 -3.16 -15.72
N HIS A 307 13.80 -2.63 -14.52
CA HIS A 307 13.33 -3.25 -13.28
C HIS A 307 11.81 -3.47 -13.31
N TRP A 308 11.04 -2.43 -13.62
CA TRP A 308 9.58 -2.53 -13.71
C TRP A 308 9.11 -3.40 -14.87
N ASN A 309 9.74 -3.31 -16.04
CA ASN A 309 9.43 -4.17 -17.17
C ASN A 309 9.60 -5.66 -16.81
N ASN A 310 10.68 -5.99 -16.12
CA ASN A 310 10.93 -7.37 -15.69
C ASN A 310 9.89 -7.85 -14.68
N LEU A 311 9.56 -7.04 -13.67
CA LEU A 311 8.56 -7.40 -12.67
C LEU A 311 7.18 -7.62 -13.30
N LEU A 312 6.70 -6.68 -14.10
CA LEU A 312 5.37 -6.74 -14.71
C LEU A 312 5.26 -7.81 -15.79
N SER A 313 6.39 -8.32 -16.33
CA SER A 313 6.41 -9.44 -17.27
C SER A 313 6.04 -10.79 -16.63
N THR A 314 5.95 -10.87 -15.29
CA THR A 314 5.58 -12.10 -14.58
C THR A 314 4.09 -12.44 -14.73
N TYR A 315 3.25 -11.43 -14.90
CA TYR A 315 1.81 -11.57 -15.08
C TYR A 315 1.30 -10.48 -16.01
N SER A 316 0.73 -10.86 -17.13
CA SER A 316 0.09 -9.91 -18.04
C SER A 316 -1.10 -10.54 -18.77
N VAL A 317 -2.18 -9.79 -18.95
CA VAL A 317 -3.40 -10.19 -19.66
C VAL A 317 -3.64 -9.30 -20.86
N LYS A 318 -4.26 -9.86 -21.89
CA LYS A 318 -4.83 -9.14 -23.01
C LYS A 318 -6.25 -9.63 -23.24
N SER A 319 -7.21 -8.75 -23.01
CA SER A 319 -8.64 -8.98 -23.17
C SER A 319 -9.23 -7.99 -24.18
N SER A 320 -10.56 -8.00 -24.31
CA SER A 320 -11.32 -6.97 -25.04
C SER A 320 -11.54 -5.68 -24.23
N ASP A 321 -11.23 -5.67 -22.93
CA ASP A 321 -11.42 -4.53 -22.02
C ASP A 321 -10.07 -3.88 -21.70
N GLU A 322 -9.76 -2.75 -22.34
CA GLU A 322 -8.51 -2.02 -22.15
C GLU A 322 -8.34 -1.48 -20.72
N LYS A 323 -9.43 -1.21 -20.00
CA LYS A 323 -9.37 -0.75 -18.60
C LYS A 323 -8.97 -1.87 -17.65
N LEU A 324 -9.46 -3.08 -17.87
CA LEU A 324 -9.02 -4.28 -17.18
C LEU A 324 -7.53 -4.52 -17.42
N ASP A 325 -7.11 -4.57 -18.71
CA ASP A 325 -5.72 -4.79 -19.10
C ASP A 325 -4.79 -3.77 -18.43
N ARG A 326 -5.13 -2.49 -18.47
CA ARG A 326 -4.38 -1.37 -17.86
C ARG A 326 -4.17 -1.58 -16.37
N MET A 327 -5.25 -1.87 -15.63
CA MET A 327 -5.15 -2.05 -14.18
C MET A 327 -4.37 -3.29 -13.82
N VAL A 328 -4.69 -4.44 -14.41
CA VAL A 328 -4.02 -5.71 -14.12
C VAL A 328 -2.54 -5.67 -14.49
N ASN A 329 -2.20 -5.17 -15.67
CA ASN A 329 -0.83 -5.22 -16.20
C ASN A 329 0.10 -4.17 -15.60
N THR A 330 -0.44 -3.12 -14.98
CA THR A 330 0.38 -1.98 -14.55
C THR A 330 0.03 -1.50 -13.13
N TRP A 331 -1.08 -0.79 -13.00
CA TRP A 331 -1.33 0.02 -11.81
C TRP A 331 -1.65 -0.78 -10.56
N ASN A 332 -2.38 -1.89 -10.68
CA ASN A 332 -2.69 -2.73 -9.54
C ASN A 332 -1.43 -3.41 -9.00
N GLN A 333 -0.58 -3.98 -9.86
CA GLN A 333 0.69 -4.60 -9.43
C GLN A 333 1.66 -3.56 -8.86
N TYR A 334 1.70 -2.35 -9.44
CA TYR A 334 2.50 -1.25 -8.90
C TYR A 334 2.04 -0.86 -7.49
N GLN A 335 0.74 -0.69 -7.28
CA GLN A 335 0.19 -0.41 -5.95
C GLN A 335 0.42 -1.57 -4.97
N CYS A 336 0.33 -2.82 -5.39
CA CYS A 336 0.67 -3.98 -4.56
C CYS A 336 2.12 -3.93 -4.06
N MET A 337 3.08 -3.54 -4.92
CA MET A 337 4.47 -3.32 -4.52
C MET A 337 4.60 -2.25 -3.44
N VAL A 338 3.96 -1.10 -3.65
CA VAL A 338 3.98 0.02 -2.70
C VAL A 338 3.36 -0.41 -1.36
N THR A 339 2.20 -1.04 -1.40
CA THR A 339 1.49 -1.49 -0.20
C THR A 339 2.28 -2.56 0.55
N PHE A 340 2.88 -3.52 -0.15
CA PHE A 340 3.77 -4.50 0.46
C PHE A 340 4.98 -3.85 1.17
N ASN A 341 5.59 -2.84 0.56
CA ASN A 341 6.74 -2.15 1.13
C ASN A 341 6.37 -1.36 2.39
N MET A 342 5.24 -0.68 2.37
CA MET A 342 4.87 0.32 3.37
C MET A 342 3.90 -0.22 4.43
N SER A 343 3.13 -1.28 4.14
CA SER A 343 1.92 -1.61 4.90
C SER A 343 1.08 -0.32 5.09
N ARG A 344 0.90 0.14 6.33
CA ARG A 344 0.22 1.42 6.63
C ARG A 344 1.17 2.41 7.32
N SER A 345 2.50 2.20 7.20
CA SER A 345 3.50 2.90 8.02
C SER A 345 3.93 4.27 7.48
N ALA A 346 3.70 4.55 6.21
CA ALA A 346 4.21 5.75 5.52
C ALA A 346 3.17 6.39 4.61
N SER A 347 1.95 6.58 5.12
CA SER A 347 0.84 7.19 4.38
C SER A 347 1.01 8.69 4.19
N TYR A 348 0.44 9.21 3.11
CA TYR A 348 0.26 10.64 2.90
C TYR A 348 -1.02 11.16 3.59
N TYR A 349 -2.06 10.36 3.66
CA TYR A 349 -3.40 10.76 4.11
C TYR A 349 -3.90 10.03 5.35
N GLU A 350 -3.63 8.72 5.49
CA GLU A 350 -4.22 7.90 6.53
C GLU A 350 -3.50 8.02 7.87
N SER A 351 -2.49 7.19 8.05
CA SER A 351 -1.83 7.06 9.35
C SER A 351 -0.63 7.99 9.49
N GLY A 352 -0.13 8.50 8.37
CA GLY A 352 1.01 9.38 8.35
C GLY A 352 2.26 8.78 8.95
N THR A 353 2.58 9.18 10.16
CA THR A 353 3.68 8.65 10.95
C THR A 353 3.16 7.94 12.19
N GLY A 354 3.81 6.87 12.58
CA GLY A 354 3.60 6.24 13.86
C GLY A 354 2.99 4.85 13.82
N ARG A 355 2.28 4.48 12.76
CA ARG A 355 1.91 3.08 12.56
C ARG A 355 3.12 2.24 12.18
N GLY A 356 3.14 0.99 12.68
CA GLY A 356 4.08 -0.03 12.26
C GLY A 356 3.59 -0.78 11.03
N MET A 357 4.26 -1.91 10.77
CA MET A 357 3.81 -2.91 9.81
C MET A 357 2.77 -3.79 10.49
N GLY A 358 1.52 -3.76 10.02
CA GLY A 358 0.44 -4.56 10.58
C GLY A 358 0.68 -6.06 10.35
N PHE A 359 0.37 -6.91 11.33
CA PHE A 359 0.50 -8.37 11.19
C PHE A 359 -0.40 -8.88 10.08
N ARG A 360 -1.73 -8.70 10.22
CA ARG A 360 -2.69 -9.11 9.19
C ARG A 360 -2.53 -8.35 7.88
N ASP A 361 -2.25 -7.03 7.96
CA ASP A 361 -2.06 -6.20 6.78
C ASP A 361 -0.93 -6.72 5.90
N SER A 362 0.23 -7.00 6.51
CA SER A 362 1.41 -7.48 5.77
C SER A 362 1.19 -8.88 5.19
N CYS A 363 0.45 -9.76 5.90
CA CYS A 363 0.07 -11.08 5.38
C CYS A 363 -0.84 -10.95 4.15
N GLN A 364 -1.81 -10.04 4.17
CA GLN A 364 -2.73 -9.82 3.05
C GLN A 364 -2.07 -9.09 1.88
N ASP A 365 -1.25 -8.07 2.15
CA ASP A 365 -0.50 -7.34 1.12
C ASP A 365 0.43 -8.29 0.33
N LEU A 366 0.98 -9.31 1.01
CA LEU A 366 1.80 -10.34 0.40
C LEU A 366 1.03 -11.14 -0.68
N LEU A 367 -0.27 -11.37 -0.52
CA LEU A 367 -1.07 -12.12 -1.49
C LEU A 367 -1.07 -11.48 -2.89
N GLY A 368 -1.03 -10.14 -2.95
CA GLY A 368 -0.93 -9.39 -4.21
C GLY A 368 0.51 -9.16 -4.69
N PHE A 369 1.51 -9.54 -3.90
CA PHE A 369 2.92 -9.25 -4.17
C PHE A 369 3.77 -10.48 -4.49
N VAL A 370 3.43 -11.64 -3.94
CA VAL A 370 4.30 -12.85 -3.91
C VAL A 370 4.81 -13.27 -5.29
N HIS A 371 4.05 -13.04 -6.34
CA HIS A 371 4.44 -13.35 -7.72
C HIS A 371 5.51 -12.41 -8.30
N LEU A 372 5.66 -11.20 -7.74
CA LEU A 372 6.63 -10.20 -8.21
C LEU A 372 8.05 -10.52 -7.72
N ILE A 373 8.23 -10.64 -6.41
CA ILE A 373 9.53 -10.92 -5.78
C ILE A 373 9.36 -11.93 -4.64
N PRO A 374 9.28 -13.24 -4.94
CA PRO A 374 9.05 -14.29 -3.92
C PRO A 374 10.06 -14.30 -2.78
N ALA A 375 11.31 -13.95 -3.04
CA ALA A 375 12.36 -13.90 -2.01
C ALA A 375 12.04 -12.89 -0.90
N ARG A 376 11.52 -11.70 -1.27
CA ARG A 376 11.10 -10.69 -0.30
C ARG A 376 9.82 -11.08 0.44
N ALA A 377 8.93 -11.82 -0.22
CA ALA A 377 7.76 -12.39 0.42
C ALA A 377 8.17 -13.39 1.51
N ARG A 378 9.18 -14.25 1.23
CA ARG A 378 9.77 -15.17 2.20
C ARG A 378 10.32 -14.44 3.44
N GLU A 379 11.13 -13.41 3.23
CA GLU A 379 11.66 -12.59 4.33
C GLU A 379 10.53 -11.99 5.18
N ARG A 380 9.49 -11.45 4.53
CA ARG A 380 8.35 -10.85 5.22
C ARG A 380 7.58 -11.86 6.06
N ILE A 381 7.38 -13.09 5.59
CA ILE A 381 6.73 -14.16 6.35
C ILE A 381 7.51 -14.44 7.63
N LEU A 382 8.83 -14.56 7.54
CA LEU A 382 9.70 -14.81 8.72
C LEU A 382 9.69 -13.63 9.70
N ASP A 383 9.73 -12.39 9.20
CA ASP A 383 9.63 -11.19 10.03
C ASP A 383 8.29 -11.13 10.81
N ILE A 384 7.18 -11.44 10.15
CA ILE A 384 5.84 -11.46 10.74
C ILE A 384 5.74 -12.57 11.78
N ALA A 385 6.13 -13.80 11.42
CA ALA A 385 6.05 -14.95 12.30
C ALA A 385 6.87 -14.75 13.59
N ALA A 386 8.01 -14.05 13.51
CA ALA A 386 8.84 -13.74 14.68
C ALA A 386 8.14 -12.85 15.73
N THR A 387 7.03 -12.20 15.37
CA THR A 387 6.23 -11.38 16.31
C THR A 387 5.06 -12.13 16.94
N GLN A 388 4.87 -13.42 16.61
CA GLN A 388 3.86 -14.26 17.21
C GLN A 388 4.24 -14.63 18.65
N PHE A 389 3.25 -14.73 19.54
CA PHE A 389 3.45 -15.22 20.91
C PHE A 389 3.45 -16.76 20.96
N PRO A 390 4.05 -17.34 22.00
CA PRO A 390 4.07 -18.81 22.18
C PRO A 390 2.71 -19.50 22.25
N ASP A 391 1.64 -18.78 22.60
CA ASP A 391 0.26 -19.30 22.62
C ASP A 391 -0.40 -19.29 21.23
N GLY A 392 0.20 -18.67 20.24
CA GLY A 392 -0.31 -18.57 18.87
C GLY A 392 -0.97 -17.24 18.53
N SER A 393 -1.24 -16.37 19.52
CA SER A 393 -1.64 -14.97 19.29
C SER A 393 -0.45 -14.14 18.78
N ALA A 394 -0.66 -12.87 18.43
CA ALA A 394 0.39 -12.05 17.86
C ALA A 394 0.32 -10.59 18.32
N TYR A 395 1.44 -9.89 18.21
CA TYR A 395 1.41 -8.42 18.14
C TYR A 395 0.62 -8.01 16.90
N HIS A 396 -0.24 -7.02 17.04
CA HIS A 396 -0.99 -6.49 15.91
C HIS A 396 -0.12 -5.77 14.88
N GLN A 397 1.07 -5.30 15.29
CA GLN A 397 2.05 -4.67 14.40
C GLN A 397 3.48 -4.82 14.92
N TYR A 398 4.45 -4.63 14.01
CA TYR A 398 5.86 -4.53 14.34
C TYR A 398 6.50 -3.26 13.77
N GLN A 399 7.62 -2.85 14.36
CA GLN A 399 8.33 -1.64 13.97
C GLN A 399 9.22 -1.92 12.73
N PRO A 400 9.10 -1.17 11.62
CA PRO A 400 9.77 -1.50 10.35
C PRO A 400 11.29 -1.53 10.43
N LEU A 401 11.91 -0.66 11.21
CA LEU A 401 13.38 -0.54 11.30
C LEU A 401 14.00 -1.68 12.10
N THR A 402 13.38 -2.04 13.22
CA THR A 402 13.88 -3.06 14.15
C THR A 402 13.30 -4.45 13.90
N LYS A 403 12.20 -4.54 13.18
CA LYS A 403 11.41 -5.76 12.94
C LYS A 403 10.88 -6.40 14.23
N LYS A 404 10.77 -5.63 15.31
CA LYS A 404 10.24 -6.10 16.60
C LYS A 404 8.79 -5.72 16.76
N GLY A 405 8.00 -6.65 17.32
CA GLY A 405 6.63 -6.40 17.74
C GLY A 405 6.57 -5.26 18.76
N ASN A 406 5.50 -4.49 18.74
CA ASN A 406 5.27 -3.41 19.69
C ASN A 406 3.82 -3.39 20.20
N MET A 407 3.64 -2.85 21.40
CA MET A 407 2.33 -2.77 22.06
C MET A 407 1.59 -1.44 21.84
N ASP A 408 2.07 -0.57 20.96
CA ASP A 408 1.47 0.76 20.75
C ASP A 408 -0.01 0.65 20.30
N ILE A 409 -0.34 -0.36 19.50
CA ILE A 409 -1.74 -0.70 19.14
C ILE A 409 -2.25 -1.92 19.94
N GLY A 410 -1.33 -2.68 20.55
CA GLY A 410 -1.67 -3.83 21.37
C GLY A 410 -1.64 -5.17 20.63
N SER A 411 -2.43 -6.10 21.16
CA SER A 411 -2.57 -7.48 20.69
C SER A 411 -4.01 -7.96 20.95
N GLY A 412 -4.29 -9.23 20.67
CA GLY A 412 -5.58 -9.84 20.98
C GLY A 412 -6.64 -9.63 19.88
N PHE A 413 -6.21 -9.34 18.64
CA PHE A 413 -7.05 -9.39 17.46
C PHE A 413 -7.06 -10.84 16.98
N ASN A 414 -8.18 -11.54 17.17
CA ASN A 414 -8.18 -13.00 17.07
C ASN A 414 -8.21 -13.53 15.62
N ASP A 415 -8.36 -12.67 14.64
CA ASP A 415 -8.16 -13.02 13.22
C ASP A 415 -6.68 -13.05 12.80
N ASP A 416 -5.81 -12.27 13.47
CA ASP A 416 -4.39 -12.13 13.11
C ASP A 416 -3.69 -13.47 12.84
N PRO A 417 -3.78 -14.49 13.72
CA PRO A 417 -3.07 -15.75 13.54
C PRO A 417 -3.39 -16.48 12.23
N LEU A 418 -4.63 -16.43 11.75
CA LEU A 418 -5.04 -17.14 10.54
C LEU A 418 -4.46 -16.55 9.26
N TRP A 419 -4.17 -15.25 9.26
CA TRP A 419 -3.57 -14.58 8.12
C TRP A 419 -2.14 -15.07 7.83
N LEU A 420 -1.41 -15.54 8.85
CA LEU A 420 -0.09 -16.15 8.64
C LEU A 420 -0.19 -17.44 7.82
N ILE A 421 -1.22 -18.27 8.06
CA ILE A 421 -1.48 -19.46 7.27
C ILE A 421 -1.75 -19.10 5.81
N ALA A 422 -2.58 -18.08 5.57
CA ALA A 422 -2.88 -17.58 4.24
C ALA A 422 -1.61 -17.13 3.49
N ALA A 423 -0.74 -16.37 4.15
CA ALA A 423 0.51 -15.87 3.57
C ALA A 423 1.47 -17.01 3.22
N VAL A 424 1.64 -17.98 4.12
CA VAL A 424 2.49 -19.16 3.88
C VAL A 424 1.93 -20.03 2.76
N TYR A 425 0.61 -20.28 2.74
CA TYR A 425 -0.03 -21.04 1.67
C TYR A 425 0.19 -20.39 0.30
N ALA A 426 -0.01 -19.08 0.20
CA ALA A 426 0.22 -18.33 -1.04
C ALA A 426 1.69 -18.41 -1.49
N TYR A 427 2.64 -18.31 -0.57
CA TYR A 427 4.06 -18.46 -0.87
C TYR A 427 4.40 -19.87 -1.39
N LEU A 428 3.91 -20.91 -0.73
CA LEU A 428 4.14 -22.31 -1.14
C LEU A 428 3.49 -22.60 -2.50
N GLY A 429 2.26 -22.11 -2.74
CA GLY A 429 1.58 -22.25 -4.02
C GLY A 429 2.35 -21.57 -5.16
N GLU A 430 2.89 -20.39 -4.90
CA GLU A 430 3.67 -19.63 -5.88
C GLU A 430 5.03 -20.27 -6.17
N THR A 431 5.77 -20.68 -5.12
CA THR A 431 7.17 -21.04 -5.25
C THR A 431 7.44 -22.54 -5.26
N GLY A 432 6.63 -23.32 -4.54
CA GLY A 432 6.95 -24.72 -4.21
C GLY A 432 8.11 -24.87 -3.24
N ASP A 433 8.55 -23.80 -2.57
CA ASP A 433 9.67 -23.82 -1.62
C ASP A 433 9.20 -24.20 -0.22
N TYR A 434 9.11 -25.49 0.03
CA TYR A 434 8.74 -26.03 1.35
C TYR A 434 9.83 -25.86 2.41
N SER A 435 11.06 -25.48 2.04
CA SER A 435 12.16 -25.29 3.01
C SER A 435 11.85 -24.18 4.03
N ILE A 436 10.98 -23.25 3.69
CA ILE A 436 10.54 -22.19 4.59
C ILE A 436 9.90 -22.75 5.87
N LEU A 437 9.25 -23.92 5.79
CA LEU A 437 8.56 -24.53 6.94
C LEU A 437 9.50 -25.02 8.02
N ASP A 438 10.76 -25.35 7.64
CA ASP A 438 11.80 -25.83 8.55
C ASP A 438 12.65 -24.68 9.12
N GLU A 439 12.46 -23.43 8.64
CA GLU A 439 13.21 -22.28 9.13
C GLU A 439 12.94 -22.03 10.61
N PRO A 440 13.99 -21.89 11.43
CA PRO A 440 13.83 -21.54 12.83
C PRO A 440 13.43 -20.07 12.94
N VAL A 441 12.25 -19.80 13.53
CA VAL A 441 11.70 -18.48 13.73
C VAL A 441 11.44 -18.26 15.21
N ASP A 442 11.77 -17.07 15.69
CA ASP A 442 11.57 -16.68 17.09
C ASP A 442 10.08 -16.54 17.41
N PHE A 443 9.68 -16.90 18.63
CA PHE A 443 8.44 -16.39 19.21
C PHE A 443 8.73 -15.13 20.02
N ASN A 444 7.84 -14.13 19.92
CA ASN A 444 7.96 -12.87 20.67
C ASN A 444 9.31 -12.16 20.45
N ASN A 445 9.90 -12.30 19.26
CA ASN A 445 11.26 -11.84 18.94
C ASN A 445 12.34 -12.30 19.95
N ASP A 446 12.13 -13.43 20.61
CA ASP A 446 13.06 -14.06 21.55
C ASP A 446 13.68 -15.31 20.92
N HIS A 447 14.96 -15.23 20.55
CA HIS A 447 15.69 -16.30 19.88
C HIS A 447 15.76 -17.60 20.71
N SER A 448 15.64 -17.52 22.02
CA SER A 448 15.60 -18.70 22.89
C SER A 448 14.33 -19.54 22.73
N LEU A 449 13.30 -18.98 22.12
CA LEU A 449 12.00 -19.60 21.86
C LEU A 449 11.82 -20.03 20.40
N ALA A 450 12.87 -19.96 19.58
CA ALA A 450 12.81 -20.27 18.16
C ALA A 450 12.32 -21.71 17.90
N GLN A 451 11.38 -21.84 16.96
CA GLN A 451 10.81 -23.11 16.48
C GLN A 451 10.71 -23.07 14.96
N PRO A 452 10.58 -24.21 14.26
CA PRO A 452 10.29 -24.21 12.84
C PRO A 452 9.00 -23.44 12.49
N LEU A 453 8.95 -22.77 11.34
CA LEU A 453 7.77 -22.02 10.89
C LEU A 453 6.50 -22.88 10.90
N LEU A 454 6.60 -24.17 10.60
CA LEU A 454 5.45 -25.09 10.67
C LEU A 454 4.82 -25.11 12.06
N GLU A 455 5.62 -24.97 13.14
CA GLU A 455 5.10 -24.90 14.51
C GLU A 455 4.35 -23.59 14.76
N HIS A 456 4.76 -22.48 14.12
CA HIS A 456 4.02 -21.21 14.13
C HIS A 456 2.62 -21.38 13.51
N LEU A 457 2.50 -22.10 12.40
CA LEU A 457 1.19 -22.39 11.79
C LEU A 457 0.32 -23.29 12.69
N ARG A 458 0.92 -24.30 13.33
CA ARG A 458 0.22 -25.13 14.32
C ARG A 458 -0.35 -24.31 15.47
N ARG A 459 0.43 -23.40 15.99
CA ARG A 459 -0.02 -22.50 17.07
C ARG A 459 -1.05 -21.48 16.61
N SER A 460 -0.93 -20.95 15.39
CA SER A 460 -1.93 -20.09 14.78
C SER A 460 -3.31 -20.75 14.73
N PHE A 461 -3.39 -21.95 14.20
CA PHE A 461 -4.65 -22.70 14.13
C PHE A 461 -5.09 -23.17 15.52
N GLY A 462 -4.14 -23.66 16.35
CA GLY A 462 -4.38 -24.14 17.71
C GLY A 462 -4.92 -23.07 18.65
N TYR A 463 -4.53 -21.81 18.48
CA TYR A 463 -5.04 -20.69 19.27
C TYR A 463 -6.57 -20.60 19.17
N LEU A 464 -7.11 -20.58 17.96
CA LEU A 464 -8.55 -20.47 17.75
C LEU A 464 -9.32 -21.77 18.11
N ARG A 465 -8.65 -22.93 18.04
CA ARG A 465 -9.22 -24.20 18.54
C ARG A 465 -9.63 -24.09 20.00
N THR A 466 -8.85 -23.40 20.81
CA THR A 466 -9.06 -23.25 22.27
C THR A 466 -9.80 -21.97 22.65
N HIS A 467 -10.01 -21.05 21.74
CA HIS A 467 -10.70 -19.78 21.95
C HIS A 467 -12.06 -19.76 21.25
N LYS A 468 -12.98 -20.59 21.74
CA LYS A 468 -14.37 -20.68 21.26
C LYS A 468 -15.35 -20.21 22.32
N GLY A 469 -16.40 -19.52 21.91
CA GLY A 469 -17.45 -19.01 22.78
C GLY A 469 -18.61 -20.00 22.98
N PRO A 470 -19.74 -19.55 23.55
CA PRO A 470 -20.87 -20.40 23.92
C PRO A 470 -21.54 -21.14 22.76
N HIS A 471 -21.49 -20.57 21.54
CA HIS A 471 -22.08 -21.19 20.35
C HIS A 471 -21.10 -22.07 19.59
N GLY A 472 -19.84 -22.18 20.05
CA GLY A 472 -18.76 -22.92 19.38
C GLY A 472 -18.09 -22.13 18.25
N LEU A 473 -18.44 -20.86 18.05
CA LEU A 473 -17.77 -19.95 17.14
C LEU A 473 -16.49 -19.39 17.78
N PRO A 474 -15.51 -18.93 17.01
CA PRO A 474 -14.31 -18.30 17.55
C PRO A 474 -14.62 -17.01 18.32
N LEU A 475 -13.96 -16.82 19.46
CA LEU A 475 -14.02 -15.57 20.21
C LEU A 475 -13.38 -14.44 19.38
N ILE A 476 -14.00 -13.26 19.40
CA ILE A 476 -13.52 -12.11 18.63
C ILE A 476 -12.25 -11.48 19.21
N GLY A 477 -12.02 -11.61 20.51
CA GLY A 477 -10.95 -10.90 21.20
C GLY A 477 -11.20 -9.40 21.31
N ARG A 478 -10.18 -8.59 21.08
CA ARG A 478 -10.28 -7.11 21.05
C ARG A 478 -11.14 -6.64 19.88
N ALA A 479 -10.91 -7.20 18.72
CA ALA A 479 -11.66 -7.07 17.48
C ALA A 479 -11.23 -8.20 16.52
N ASP A 480 -11.90 -8.31 15.38
CA ASP A 480 -11.41 -9.06 14.22
C ASP A 480 -10.87 -8.08 13.16
N TRP A 481 -10.94 -8.44 11.87
CA TRP A 481 -10.50 -7.57 10.77
C TRP A 481 -11.07 -6.14 10.86
N ASN A 482 -12.29 -6.01 11.37
CA ASN A 482 -12.89 -4.72 11.64
C ASN A 482 -12.43 -4.22 13.02
N ASP A 483 -11.33 -3.49 13.07
CA ASP A 483 -10.73 -2.94 14.30
C ASP A 483 -11.70 -2.13 15.16
N CYS A 484 -12.79 -1.67 14.57
CA CYS A 484 -13.75 -0.79 15.20
C CYS A 484 -14.95 -1.53 15.82
N LEU A 485 -15.07 -2.86 15.62
CA LEU A 485 -16.09 -3.70 16.25
C LEU A 485 -15.54 -4.26 17.59
N ASN A 486 -15.70 -3.50 18.67
CA ASN A 486 -15.04 -3.73 19.95
C ASN A 486 -16.01 -4.30 21.01
N LEU A 487 -16.38 -5.55 20.84
CA LEU A 487 -17.46 -6.20 21.61
C LEU A 487 -17.11 -6.50 23.09
N ASN A 488 -15.84 -6.34 23.47
CA ASN A 488 -15.35 -6.58 24.83
C ASN A 488 -14.84 -5.30 25.53
N CYS A 489 -14.75 -4.17 24.82
CA CYS A 489 -14.21 -2.91 25.37
C CYS A 489 -15.33 -1.88 25.54
N PHE A 490 -15.72 -1.60 26.79
CA PHE A 490 -16.82 -0.69 27.11
C PHE A 490 -16.29 0.70 27.50
N SER A 491 -15.48 1.31 26.64
CA SER A 491 -14.84 2.60 26.89
C SER A 491 -15.86 3.74 26.96
N LYS A 492 -15.81 4.54 28.04
CA LYS A 492 -16.70 5.68 28.29
C LYS A 492 -15.97 7.00 28.45
N GLU A 493 -14.66 6.95 28.71
CA GLU A 493 -13.89 8.11 29.11
C GLU A 493 -13.16 8.76 27.92
N PRO A 494 -13.07 10.10 27.85
CA PRO A 494 -12.24 10.77 26.85
C PRO A 494 -10.77 10.32 26.93
N GLY A 495 -10.15 10.08 25.81
CA GLY A 495 -8.74 9.66 25.71
C GLY A 495 -8.51 8.16 25.81
N GLU A 496 -9.55 7.37 26.07
CA GLU A 496 -9.47 5.92 25.91
C GLU A 496 -9.45 5.55 24.43
N SER A 497 -8.64 4.56 24.10
CA SER A 497 -8.61 3.96 22.77
C SER A 497 -9.20 2.57 22.82
N PHE A 498 -10.16 2.28 21.98
CA PHE A 498 -10.74 0.93 21.86
C PHE A 498 -9.69 -0.12 21.46
N GLN A 499 -8.62 0.29 20.80
CA GLN A 499 -7.54 -0.61 20.40
C GLN A 499 -6.54 -0.91 21.52
N THR A 500 -6.42 -0.07 22.53
CA THR A 500 -5.42 -0.20 23.60
C THR A 500 -6.01 -0.31 25.01
N THR A 501 -7.27 0.09 25.20
CA THR A 501 -7.95 0.04 26.49
C THR A 501 -8.60 -1.34 26.70
N GLY A 502 -8.59 -1.82 27.96
CA GLY A 502 -9.20 -3.10 28.32
C GLY A 502 -10.62 -2.95 28.93
N PRO A 503 -11.34 -4.07 29.10
CA PRO A 503 -10.96 -5.41 28.69
C PRO A 503 -10.85 -5.55 27.16
N SER A 504 -9.90 -6.36 26.72
CA SER A 504 -9.63 -6.59 25.28
C SER A 504 -10.11 -7.96 24.81
N GLU A 505 -10.57 -8.79 25.71
CA GLU A 505 -11.05 -10.14 25.44
C GLU A 505 -12.09 -10.54 26.47
N GLY A 506 -12.92 -11.53 26.14
CA GLY A 506 -13.94 -12.09 27.00
C GLY A 506 -14.36 -13.49 26.49
N PRO A 507 -15.07 -14.25 27.33
CA PRO A 507 -15.41 -15.65 27.03
C PRO A 507 -16.70 -15.82 26.22
N VAL A 508 -17.37 -14.74 25.78
CA VAL A 508 -18.73 -14.79 25.19
C VAL A 508 -18.79 -14.21 23.79
N ALA A 509 -18.14 -13.06 23.53
CA ALA A 509 -18.23 -12.37 22.24
C ALA A 509 -17.55 -13.19 21.12
N GLU A 510 -18.32 -13.56 20.09
CA GLU A 510 -17.92 -14.48 19.01
C GLU A 510 -18.00 -13.80 17.65
N SER A 511 -17.16 -14.21 16.69
CA SER A 511 -17.14 -13.70 15.31
C SER A 511 -17.44 -14.78 14.29
N VAL A 512 -18.49 -14.58 13.50
CA VAL A 512 -18.80 -15.44 12.34
C VAL A 512 -17.81 -15.22 11.21
N PHE A 513 -17.25 -14.01 11.07
CA PHE A 513 -16.20 -13.73 10.10
C PHE A 513 -14.95 -14.58 10.37
N ILE A 514 -14.47 -14.63 11.63
CA ILE A 514 -13.32 -15.48 12.00
C ILE A 514 -13.67 -16.96 11.79
N ALA A 515 -14.92 -17.38 11.99
CA ALA A 515 -15.34 -18.75 11.73
C ALA A 515 -15.22 -19.09 10.23
N GLY A 516 -15.60 -18.17 9.34
CA GLY A 516 -15.37 -18.31 7.91
C GLY A 516 -13.87 -18.44 7.56
N MET A 517 -13.03 -17.60 8.20
CA MET A 517 -11.56 -17.71 8.06
C MET A 517 -11.03 -19.05 8.58
N TYR A 518 -11.54 -19.54 9.71
CA TYR A 518 -11.15 -20.83 10.28
C TYR A 518 -11.39 -21.99 9.30
N VAL A 519 -12.52 -21.98 8.61
CA VAL A 519 -12.83 -22.97 7.59
C VAL A 519 -11.88 -22.82 6.39
N LYS A 520 -11.75 -21.62 5.84
CA LYS A 520 -10.91 -21.37 4.65
C LYS A 520 -9.45 -21.71 4.89
N TYR A 521 -8.86 -21.11 5.92
CA TYR A 521 -7.43 -21.24 6.19
C TYR A 521 -7.09 -22.54 6.93
N GLY A 522 -8.04 -23.16 7.61
CA GLY A 522 -7.93 -24.52 8.15
C GLY A 522 -7.80 -25.57 7.03
N ASN A 523 -8.57 -25.46 5.95
CA ASN A 523 -8.41 -26.30 4.77
C ASN A 523 -7.03 -26.12 4.12
N GLN A 524 -6.55 -24.87 3.97
CA GLN A 524 -5.20 -24.59 3.46
C GLN A 524 -4.11 -25.15 4.38
N PHE A 525 -4.28 -25.06 5.70
CA PHE A 525 -3.34 -25.64 6.67
C PHE A 525 -3.32 -27.17 6.56
N ALA A 526 -4.47 -27.83 6.40
CA ALA A 526 -4.55 -29.26 6.17
C ALA A 526 -3.83 -29.69 4.87
N GLU A 527 -3.93 -28.90 3.80
CA GLU A 527 -3.17 -29.14 2.57
C GLU A 527 -1.66 -29.00 2.76
N ILE A 528 -1.19 -28.03 3.55
CA ILE A 528 0.22 -27.87 3.92
C ILE A 528 0.70 -29.12 4.68
N LEU A 529 -0.08 -29.57 5.66
CA LEU A 529 0.23 -30.75 6.47
C LEU A 529 0.32 -32.02 5.61
N ASP A 530 -0.63 -32.25 4.69
CA ASP A 530 -0.58 -33.37 3.76
C ASP A 530 0.67 -33.33 2.86
N SER A 531 0.98 -32.16 2.33
CA SER A 531 2.14 -31.94 1.45
C SER A 531 3.48 -32.20 2.16
N THR A 532 3.49 -32.15 3.49
CA THR A 532 4.66 -32.40 4.34
C THR A 532 4.62 -33.75 5.05
N GLY A 533 3.65 -34.62 4.72
CA GLY A 533 3.54 -35.97 5.25
C GLY A 533 2.87 -36.09 6.62
N HIS A 534 2.26 -35.02 7.15
CA HIS A 534 1.52 -35.01 8.43
C HIS A 534 0.04 -35.36 8.24
N THR A 535 -0.25 -36.46 7.56
CA THR A 535 -1.60 -36.81 7.08
C THR A 535 -2.62 -37.04 8.19
N ASP A 536 -2.22 -37.60 9.34
CA ASP A 536 -3.12 -37.81 10.48
C ASP A 536 -3.52 -36.46 11.11
N GLU A 537 -2.58 -35.51 11.20
CA GLU A 537 -2.85 -34.17 11.68
C GLU A 537 -3.76 -33.41 10.69
N ALA A 538 -3.50 -33.55 9.38
CA ALA A 538 -4.35 -32.97 8.34
C ALA A 538 -5.79 -33.50 8.41
N ALA A 539 -5.98 -34.78 8.65
CA ALA A 539 -7.31 -35.36 8.81
C ALA A 539 -8.03 -34.84 10.05
N ALA A 540 -7.32 -34.63 11.17
CA ALA A 540 -7.87 -34.03 12.38
C ALA A 540 -8.31 -32.58 12.14
N VAL A 541 -7.47 -31.78 11.47
CA VAL A 541 -7.81 -30.37 11.09
C VAL A 541 -9.05 -30.33 10.21
N ARG A 542 -9.17 -31.22 9.22
CA ARG A 542 -10.38 -31.29 8.36
C ARG A 542 -11.64 -31.62 9.13
N ALA A 543 -11.54 -32.50 10.12
CA ALA A 543 -12.69 -32.81 10.97
C ALA A 543 -13.15 -31.59 11.79
N GLU A 544 -12.21 -30.81 12.32
CA GLU A 544 -12.52 -29.58 13.05
C GLU A 544 -13.06 -28.48 12.14
N VAL A 545 -12.57 -28.40 10.90
CA VAL A 545 -13.07 -27.48 9.87
C VAL A 545 -14.52 -27.82 9.52
N ALA A 546 -14.85 -29.10 9.33
CA ALA A 546 -16.22 -29.56 9.04
C ALA A 546 -17.19 -29.28 10.22
N GLU A 547 -16.70 -29.40 11.47
CA GLU A 547 -17.47 -29.03 12.66
C GLU A 547 -17.75 -27.51 12.67
N MET A 548 -16.75 -26.69 12.36
CA MET A 548 -16.91 -25.23 12.30
C MET A 548 -17.86 -24.80 11.19
N GLU A 549 -17.80 -25.44 10.01
CA GLU A 549 -18.74 -25.19 8.91
C GLU A 549 -20.18 -25.46 9.36
N HIS A 550 -20.42 -26.61 10.01
CA HIS A 550 -21.72 -26.92 10.60
C HIS A 550 -22.15 -25.88 11.64
N THR A 551 -21.24 -25.41 12.48
CA THR A 551 -21.50 -24.38 13.49
C THR A 551 -21.91 -23.05 12.84
N VAL A 552 -21.25 -22.66 11.75
CA VAL A 552 -21.61 -21.44 11.00
C VAL A 552 -23.02 -21.57 10.40
N LEU A 553 -23.35 -22.71 9.81
CA LEU A 553 -24.67 -22.98 9.22
C LEU A 553 -25.81 -23.09 10.24
N THR A 554 -25.50 -23.32 11.51
CA THR A 554 -26.50 -23.42 12.60
C THR A 554 -26.55 -22.16 13.45
N ALA A 555 -25.47 -21.77 14.09
CA ALA A 555 -25.42 -20.59 14.95
C ALA A 555 -25.09 -19.28 14.21
N GLY A 556 -24.35 -19.35 13.12
CA GLY A 556 -23.95 -18.19 12.32
C GLY A 556 -24.92 -17.82 11.20
N TRP A 557 -25.98 -18.58 10.94
CA TRP A 557 -26.95 -18.35 9.86
C TRP A 557 -28.25 -17.71 10.41
N ASP A 558 -28.73 -16.69 9.73
CA ASP A 558 -29.94 -15.95 10.12
C ASP A 558 -31.22 -16.44 9.37
N GLY A 559 -31.06 -17.26 8.34
CA GLY A 559 -32.10 -17.67 7.40
C GLY A 559 -32.05 -16.96 6.05
N SER A 560 -31.36 -15.83 5.95
CA SER A 560 -31.20 -15.06 4.71
C SER A 560 -29.77 -14.59 4.47
N TRP A 561 -28.94 -14.51 5.50
CA TRP A 561 -27.51 -14.14 5.43
C TRP A 561 -26.75 -14.67 6.63
N PHE A 562 -25.42 -14.62 6.59
CA PHE A 562 -24.57 -14.96 7.74
C PHE A 562 -24.58 -13.81 8.75
N ARG A 563 -24.85 -14.12 10.02
CA ARG A 563 -24.75 -13.16 11.15
C ARG A 563 -23.35 -12.59 11.23
N ARG A 564 -23.20 -11.40 11.84
CA ARG A 564 -21.88 -10.80 12.04
C ARG A 564 -21.15 -11.39 13.22
N ALA A 565 -21.81 -11.42 14.37
CA ALA A 565 -21.21 -11.75 15.65
C ALA A 565 -22.25 -12.02 16.73
N TYR A 566 -21.75 -12.42 17.90
CA TYR A 566 -22.47 -12.33 19.18
C TYR A 566 -21.68 -11.39 20.10
N ASP A 567 -22.38 -10.50 20.83
CA ASP A 567 -21.73 -9.55 21.74
C ASP A 567 -21.31 -10.22 23.08
N ALA A 568 -20.73 -9.45 24.00
CA ALA A 568 -20.30 -9.94 25.32
C ALA A 568 -21.45 -10.41 26.23
N PHE A 569 -22.69 -10.13 25.85
CA PHE A 569 -23.90 -10.52 26.58
C PHE A 569 -24.64 -11.67 25.89
N GLY A 570 -24.15 -12.13 24.74
CA GLY A 570 -24.76 -13.19 23.93
C GLY A 570 -25.87 -12.70 23.01
N HIS A 571 -26.00 -11.39 22.77
CA HIS A 571 -26.95 -10.86 21.80
C HIS A 571 -26.38 -10.96 20.39
N VAL A 572 -27.28 -11.21 19.43
CA VAL A 572 -26.93 -11.27 18.01
C VAL A 572 -26.58 -9.88 17.49
N ILE A 573 -25.52 -9.83 16.67
CA ILE A 573 -25.14 -8.69 15.85
C ILE A 573 -25.18 -9.13 14.38
N GLY A 574 -25.80 -8.33 13.53
CA GLY A 574 -25.91 -8.66 12.11
C GLY A 574 -27.00 -9.68 11.82
N GLY A 575 -28.13 -9.66 12.55
CA GLY A 575 -29.30 -10.49 12.30
C GLY A 575 -30.56 -9.66 12.02
N GLU A 576 -31.61 -10.30 11.51
CA GLU A 576 -32.90 -9.64 11.21
C GLU A 576 -33.52 -8.98 12.44
N GLU A 577 -33.27 -9.53 13.63
CA GLU A 577 -33.72 -9.00 14.90
C GLU A 577 -33.11 -7.67 15.32
N CYS A 578 -31.97 -7.27 14.73
CA CYS A 578 -31.29 -6.01 15.00
C CYS A 578 -32.08 -4.84 14.40
N GLU A 579 -32.17 -3.71 15.11
CA GLU A 579 -32.79 -2.49 14.59
C GLU A 579 -31.88 -1.80 13.58
N GLU A 580 -30.60 -1.65 13.93
CA GLU A 580 -29.52 -1.12 13.10
C GLU A 580 -28.45 -2.21 12.90
N GLY A 581 -27.63 -2.13 11.87
CA GLY A 581 -26.59 -3.13 11.61
C GLY A 581 -27.15 -4.54 11.40
N LYS A 582 -28.21 -4.70 10.61
CA LYS A 582 -28.84 -6.01 10.34
C LYS A 582 -27.98 -6.95 9.53
N ILE A 583 -27.24 -6.42 8.54
CA ILE A 583 -26.38 -7.20 7.65
C ILE A 583 -25.02 -6.52 7.49
N PHE A 584 -23.95 -7.32 7.52
CA PHE A 584 -22.56 -6.90 7.35
C PHE A 584 -21.94 -7.66 6.18
N ILE A 585 -21.04 -6.99 5.45
CA ILE A 585 -20.38 -7.55 4.27
C ILE A 585 -19.35 -8.66 4.61
N GLU A 586 -18.63 -8.54 5.73
CA GLU A 586 -17.45 -9.36 6.02
C GLU A 586 -17.78 -10.86 6.09
N PRO A 587 -18.79 -11.32 6.84
CA PRO A 587 -19.07 -12.76 6.89
C PRO A 587 -19.65 -13.29 5.59
N GLN A 588 -20.39 -12.48 4.79
CA GLN A 588 -20.94 -12.94 3.53
C GLN A 588 -19.83 -13.31 2.54
N GLY A 589 -18.85 -12.41 2.35
CA GLY A 589 -17.72 -12.69 1.48
C GLY A 589 -16.86 -13.86 1.99
N MET A 590 -16.47 -13.84 3.25
CA MET A 590 -15.50 -14.80 3.80
C MET A 590 -16.10 -16.23 3.91
N CYS A 591 -17.33 -16.38 4.41
CA CYS A 591 -17.95 -17.69 4.53
C CYS A 591 -18.17 -18.33 3.15
N VAL A 592 -18.63 -17.58 2.15
CA VAL A 592 -18.81 -18.12 0.80
C VAL A 592 -17.48 -18.46 0.13
N MET A 593 -16.44 -17.61 0.29
CA MET A 593 -15.08 -17.93 -0.18
C MET A 593 -14.50 -19.20 0.49
N ALA A 594 -14.94 -19.50 1.72
CA ALA A 594 -14.58 -20.74 2.40
C ALA A 594 -15.34 -21.99 1.88
N GLY A 595 -16.34 -21.81 1.03
CA GLY A 595 -17.21 -22.86 0.51
C GLY A 595 -18.46 -23.12 1.35
N ILE A 596 -18.67 -22.40 2.45
CA ILE A 596 -19.78 -22.62 3.38
C ILE A 596 -21.11 -22.31 2.69
N GLY A 597 -22.03 -23.29 2.70
CA GLY A 597 -23.38 -23.17 2.14
C GLY A 597 -23.45 -23.12 0.61
N VAL A 598 -22.36 -23.45 -0.09
CA VAL A 598 -22.36 -23.51 -1.57
C VAL A 598 -23.22 -24.64 -2.07
N ASP A 599 -23.05 -25.85 -1.52
CA ASP A 599 -23.78 -27.03 -1.96
C ASP A 599 -25.26 -27.07 -1.48
N THR A 600 -25.59 -26.29 -0.47
CA THR A 600 -26.91 -26.30 0.21
C THR A 600 -27.74 -25.05 -0.09
N GLY A 601 -27.14 -24.00 -0.70
CA GLY A 601 -27.80 -22.83 -1.26
C GLY A 601 -27.78 -21.56 -0.39
N GLU A 602 -27.29 -21.64 0.85
CA GLU A 602 -27.15 -20.49 1.74
C GLU A 602 -26.21 -19.45 1.16
N ALA A 603 -25.13 -19.87 0.48
CA ALA A 603 -24.17 -18.98 -0.17
C ALA A 603 -24.85 -18.05 -1.19
N VAL A 604 -25.66 -18.62 -2.09
CA VAL A 604 -26.39 -17.83 -3.11
C VAL A 604 -27.41 -16.90 -2.45
N THR A 605 -28.10 -17.37 -1.40
CA THR A 605 -29.08 -16.57 -0.64
C THR A 605 -28.39 -15.39 0.06
N ALA A 606 -27.23 -15.61 0.68
CA ALA A 606 -26.45 -14.57 1.33
C ALA A 606 -25.94 -13.50 0.35
N LEU A 607 -25.41 -13.92 -0.80
CA LEU A 607 -24.95 -13.00 -1.86
C LEU A 607 -26.11 -12.20 -2.48
N GLN A 608 -27.28 -12.81 -2.64
CA GLN A 608 -28.48 -12.07 -3.06
C GLN A 608 -28.87 -11.01 -2.00
N SER A 609 -28.78 -11.34 -0.71
CA SER A 609 -29.04 -10.38 0.37
C SER A 609 -28.04 -9.22 0.37
N VAL A 610 -26.75 -9.47 0.07
CA VAL A 610 -25.75 -8.42 -0.14
C VAL A 610 -26.15 -7.50 -1.30
N LYS A 611 -26.53 -8.08 -2.44
CA LYS A 611 -26.98 -7.32 -3.62
C LYS A 611 -28.19 -6.43 -3.28
N ASP A 612 -29.18 -6.96 -2.60
CA ASP A 612 -30.42 -6.25 -2.31
C ASP A 612 -30.29 -5.19 -1.23
N LYS A 613 -29.43 -5.42 -0.23
CA LYS A 613 -29.35 -4.58 0.98
C LYS A 613 -28.12 -3.68 1.02
N LEU A 614 -26.97 -4.13 0.55
CA LEU A 614 -25.69 -3.43 0.71
C LEU A 614 -25.16 -2.77 -0.57
N ASP A 615 -25.62 -3.20 -1.74
CA ASP A 615 -25.07 -2.74 -3.01
C ASP A 615 -25.43 -1.28 -3.31
N THR A 616 -24.48 -0.56 -3.91
CA THR A 616 -24.64 0.81 -4.40
C THR A 616 -23.95 0.98 -5.76
N LYS A 617 -24.14 2.13 -6.39
CA LYS A 617 -23.46 2.45 -7.66
C LYS A 617 -21.94 2.61 -7.53
N TYR A 618 -21.39 2.84 -6.31
CA TYR A 618 -19.96 3.09 -6.09
C TYR A 618 -19.25 1.93 -5.36
N GLY A 619 -19.98 0.87 -5.05
CA GLY A 619 -19.48 -0.29 -4.32
C GLY A 619 -20.49 -0.78 -3.29
N ILE A 620 -20.11 -1.80 -2.55
CA ILE A 620 -20.91 -2.44 -1.51
C ILE A 620 -20.57 -1.79 -0.17
N VAL A 621 -21.57 -1.26 0.55
CA VAL A 621 -21.37 -0.68 1.89
C VAL A 621 -21.12 -1.78 2.92
N LEU A 622 -20.40 -1.42 3.99
CA LEU A 622 -19.96 -2.38 5.00
C LEU A 622 -21.13 -3.00 5.76
N LEU A 623 -22.12 -2.21 6.10
CA LEU A 623 -23.31 -2.67 6.84
C LEU A 623 -24.56 -1.86 6.50
N GLN A 624 -25.75 -2.37 6.87
CA GLN A 624 -27.03 -1.67 6.81
C GLN A 624 -28.06 -2.24 7.81
N PRO A 625 -28.98 -1.40 8.33
CA PRO A 625 -28.93 0.07 8.35
C PRO A 625 -27.73 0.60 9.13
N ALA A 626 -27.29 1.84 8.82
CA ALA A 626 -26.22 2.50 9.55
C ALA A 626 -26.62 2.76 11.01
N TYR A 627 -25.62 2.78 11.90
CA TYR A 627 -25.81 3.19 13.29
C TYR A 627 -26.04 4.71 13.38
N THR A 628 -27.11 5.12 14.04
CA THR A 628 -27.47 6.54 14.20
C THR A 628 -27.13 7.11 15.57
N LYS A 629 -26.71 6.25 16.51
CA LYS A 629 -26.31 6.60 17.88
C LYS A 629 -25.11 5.75 18.31
N TYR A 630 -24.38 6.24 19.31
CA TYR A 630 -23.31 5.47 19.93
C TYR A 630 -23.85 4.31 20.77
N HIS A 631 -23.34 3.12 20.54
CA HIS A 631 -23.63 1.89 21.26
C HIS A 631 -22.38 1.44 22.02
N LEU A 632 -22.43 1.48 23.34
CA LEU A 632 -21.31 1.13 24.20
C LEU A 632 -20.83 -0.31 23.98
N GLU A 633 -21.77 -1.22 23.74
CA GLU A 633 -21.55 -2.65 23.53
C GLU A 633 -20.95 -2.99 22.15
N LEU A 634 -20.97 -2.07 21.20
CA LEU A 634 -20.42 -2.24 19.85
C LEU A 634 -19.08 -1.55 19.66
N GLY A 635 -18.83 -0.50 20.46
CA GLY A 635 -17.59 0.25 20.41
C GLY A 635 -17.51 1.26 19.26
N GLU A 636 -16.30 1.43 18.72
CA GLU A 636 -15.95 2.53 17.82
C GLU A 636 -16.77 2.57 16.54
N ILE A 637 -17.20 1.43 16.00
CA ILE A 637 -17.99 1.34 14.77
C ILE A 637 -19.24 2.22 14.81
N SER A 638 -19.89 2.34 15.97
CA SER A 638 -21.09 3.14 16.16
C SER A 638 -20.82 4.61 16.48
N SER A 639 -19.55 5.02 16.59
CA SER A 639 -19.15 6.41 16.84
C SER A 639 -19.04 7.24 15.56
N TYR A 640 -18.85 6.61 14.41
CA TYR A 640 -18.76 7.31 13.14
C TYR A 640 -20.12 7.78 12.63
N PRO A 641 -20.18 8.91 11.93
CA PRO A 641 -21.41 9.33 11.26
C PRO A 641 -21.87 8.29 10.23
N PRO A 642 -23.21 8.15 10.00
CA PRO A 642 -23.75 7.24 9.01
C PRO A 642 -23.14 7.45 7.60
N GLY A 643 -22.72 6.36 6.96
CA GLY A 643 -22.13 6.37 5.64
C GLY A 643 -20.62 6.65 5.60
N TYR A 644 -19.96 6.80 6.77
CA TYR A 644 -18.51 7.03 6.82
C TYR A 644 -17.78 5.91 7.56
N LYS A 645 -16.56 5.61 7.06
CA LYS A 645 -15.70 4.56 7.61
C LYS A 645 -16.46 3.23 7.79
N GLU A 646 -16.30 2.60 8.95
CA GLU A 646 -16.91 1.32 9.23
C GLU A 646 -18.43 1.40 9.48
N ASN A 647 -18.97 2.59 9.70
CA ASN A 647 -20.42 2.77 9.86
C ASN A 647 -21.13 3.00 8.52
N ALA A 648 -21.37 1.94 7.78
CA ALA A 648 -22.05 1.93 6.48
C ALA A 648 -21.31 2.71 5.36
N GLY A 649 -20.01 2.97 5.49
CA GLY A 649 -19.17 3.38 4.37
C GLY A 649 -18.91 2.20 3.41
N ILE A 650 -18.45 2.50 2.20
CA ILE A 650 -17.91 1.49 1.28
C ILE A 650 -16.45 1.29 1.66
N PHE A 651 -16.15 0.21 2.36
CA PHE A 651 -14.78 -0.18 2.64
C PHE A 651 -14.29 -1.03 1.47
N CYS A 652 -13.42 -0.45 0.62
CA CYS A 652 -13.06 -1.06 -0.67
C CYS A 652 -12.35 -2.41 -0.53
N HIS A 653 -11.73 -2.69 0.62
CA HIS A 653 -11.04 -3.93 0.93
C HIS A 653 -11.98 -5.17 0.93
N ASN A 654 -13.24 -5.01 1.38
CA ASN A 654 -14.21 -6.12 1.47
C ASN A 654 -14.93 -6.37 0.15
N ASN A 655 -14.96 -5.42 -0.75
CA ASN A 655 -15.66 -5.55 -2.02
C ASN A 655 -15.09 -6.71 -2.88
N PRO A 656 -13.76 -6.87 -3.04
CA PRO A 656 -13.18 -8.04 -3.70
C PRO A 656 -13.51 -9.37 -2.99
N TRP A 657 -13.73 -9.43 -1.67
CA TRP A 657 -14.16 -10.67 -1.03
C TRP A 657 -15.53 -11.13 -1.52
N VAL A 658 -16.46 -10.19 -1.73
CA VAL A 658 -17.77 -10.52 -2.30
C VAL A 658 -17.65 -10.89 -3.78
N SER A 659 -16.78 -10.21 -4.55
CA SER A 659 -16.50 -10.57 -5.94
C SER A 659 -15.94 -11.99 -6.04
N CYS A 660 -14.94 -12.35 -5.23
CA CYS A 660 -14.44 -13.72 -5.13
C CYS A 660 -15.54 -14.72 -4.76
N ALA A 661 -16.41 -14.38 -3.81
CA ALA A 661 -17.53 -15.21 -3.40
C ALA A 661 -18.52 -15.47 -4.55
N GLU A 662 -18.83 -14.43 -5.33
CA GLU A 662 -19.70 -14.56 -6.52
C GLU A 662 -19.06 -15.53 -7.56
N THR A 663 -17.74 -15.48 -7.75
CA THR A 663 -17.07 -16.45 -8.65
C THR A 663 -17.12 -17.88 -8.12
N VAL A 664 -17.12 -18.08 -6.78
CA VAL A 664 -17.24 -19.41 -6.18
C VAL A 664 -18.57 -20.05 -6.57
N VAL A 665 -19.66 -19.29 -6.56
CA VAL A 665 -20.99 -19.76 -6.97
C VAL A 665 -21.27 -19.63 -8.48
N GLY A 666 -20.28 -19.13 -9.27
CA GLY A 666 -20.37 -19.12 -10.74
C GLY A 666 -20.98 -17.86 -11.36
N HIS A 667 -21.13 -16.79 -10.61
CA HIS A 667 -21.73 -15.52 -11.06
C HIS A 667 -20.68 -14.56 -11.61
N GLY A 668 -20.15 -14.80 -12.81
CA GLY A 668 -19.09 -14.03 -13.45
C GLY A 668 -19.48 -12.59 -13.79
N ASP A 669 -20.69 -12.36 -14.26
CA ASP A 669 -21.24 -11.03 -14.55
C ASP A 669 -21.27 -10.16 -13.29
N ARG A 670 -21.74 -10.74 -12.18
CA ARG A 670 -21.84 -10.03 -10.92
C ARG A 670 -20.48 -9.73 -10.29
N ALA A 671 -19.58 -10.70 -10.33
CA ALA A 671 -18.20 -10.51 -9.86
C ALA A 671 -17.51 -9.35 -10.59
N PHE A 672 -17.60 -9.33 -11.91
CA PHE A 672 -17.02 -8.27 -12.73
C PHE A 672 -17.72 -6.91 -12.54
N GLU A 673 -19.04 -6.88 -12.30
CA GLU A 673 -19.76 -5.67 -11.93
C GLU A 673 -19.19 -5.07 -10.63
N ILE A 674 -18.98 -5.88 -9.58
CA ILE A 674 -18.42 -5.46 -8.31
C ILE A 674 -16.99 -4.94 -8.50
N TYR A 675 -16.14 -5.67 -9.23
CA TYR A 675 -14.78 -5.26 -9.56
C TYR A 675 -14.75 -3.85 -10.18
N LYS A 676 -15.60 -3.57 -11.16
CA LYS A 676 -15.65 -2.27 -11.84
C LYS A 676 -16.03 -1.10 -10.94
N LYS A 677 -16.86 -1.31 -9.91
CA LYS A 677 -17.37 -0.24 -9.05
C LYS A 677 -16.29 0.47 -8.23
N THR A 678 -15.24 -0.25 -7.84
CA THR A 678 -14.13 0.28 -7.03
C THR A 678 -12.82 0.43 -7.81
N CYS A 679 -12.76 -0.08 -9.05
CA CYS A 679 -11.56 -0.07 -9.85
C CYS A 679 -11.30 1.31 -10.47
N PRO A 680 -10.11 1.92 -10.23
CA PRO A 680 -9.80 3.30 -10.63
C PRO A 680 -10.04 3.61 -12.09
N ALA A 681 -9.65 2.74 -13.03
CA ALA A 681 -9.81 3.00 -14.46
C ALA A 681 -11.28 3.12 -14.92
N TYR A 682 -12.23 2.58 -14.15
CA TYR A 682 -13.66 2.68 -14.48
C TYR A 682 -14.35 3.88 -13.82
N ILE A 683 -13.70 4.51 -12.82
CA ILE A 683 -14.24 5.65 -12.09
C ILE A 683 -13.51 6.96 -12.41
N GLU A 684 -12.57 6.96 -13.36
CA GLU A 684 -11.82 8.15 -13.78
C GLU A 684 -12.74 9.31 -14.20
N ASP A 685 -13.87 9.02 -14.82
CA ASP A 685 -14.81 10.02 -15.33
C ASP A 685 -15.53 10.82 -14.24
N ILE A 686 -15.50 10.34 -13.00
CA ILE A 686 -16.10 10.97 -11.83
C ILE A 686 -15.08 11.49 -10.82
N SER A 687 -13.88 11.86 -11.29
CA SER A 687 -12.78 12.29 -10.41
C SER A 687 -13.11 13.48 -9.51
N GLU A 688 -14.05 14.38 -9.90
CA GLU A 688 -14.53 15.45 -9.03
C GLU A 688 -15.37 14.95 -7.84
N ILE A 689 -16.01 13.80 -7.97
CA ILE A 689 -16.77 13.16 -6.89
C ILE A 689 -15.85 12.26 -6.07
N HIS A 690 -15.11 11.40 -6.76
CA HIS A 690 -14.21 10.42 -6.13
C HIS A 690 -13.02 11.09 -5.43
N ARG A 691 -12.45 12.14 -5.99
CA ARG A 691 -11.43 13.05 -5.48
C ARG A 691 -10.03 12.50 -5.33
N THR A 692 -9.85 11.24 -4.91
CA THR A 692 -8.53 10.59 -4.83
C THR A 692 -7.99 10.26 -6.22
N GLU A 693 -6.76 9.81 -6.27
CA GLU A 693 -6.05 9.48 -7.52
C GLU A 693 -6.83 8.47 -8.36
N PRO A 694 -7.07 8.74 -9.65
CA PRO A 694 -7.82 7.84 -10.52
C PRO A 694 -6.99 6.68 -11.10
N TYR A 695 -5.77 6.47 -10.62
CA TYR A 695 -4.88 5.40 -11.06
C TYR A 695 -4.55 4.36 -9.96
N VAL A 696 -5.02 4.55 -8.73
CA VAL A 696 -4.82 3.63 -7.60
C VAL A 696 -6.08 3.48 -6.78
N TYR A 697 -6.21 2.32 -6.12
CA TYR A 697 -7.33 2.02 -5.23
C TYR A 697 -7.29 2.86 -3.97
N SER A 698 -8.46 3.25 -3.50
CA SER A 698 -8.67 3.88 -2.20
C SER A 698 -9.09 2.86 -1.15
N GLN A 699 -8.89 3.20 0.13
CA GLN A 699 -9.33 2.37 1.25
C GLN A 699 -10.84 2.37 1.37
N MET A 700 -11.45 3.56 1.30
CA MET A 700 -12.88 3.72 1.51
C MET A 700 -13.50 4.78 0.59
N VAL A 701 -14.80 4.63 0.37
CA VAL A 701 -15.65 5.60 -0.31
C VAL A 701 -16.84 5.88 0.60
N ALA A 702 -17.27 7.15 0.70
CA ALA A 702 -18.45 7.52 1.46
C ALA A 702 -19.69 6.77 0.93
N GLY A 703 -20.42 6.14 1.85
CA GLY A 703 -21.59 5.32 1.56
C GLY A 703 -22.85 6.13 1.27
N ARG A 704 -23.94 5.43 0.97
CA ARG A 704 -25.21 6.07 0.56
C ARG A 704 -25.86 6.95 1.63
N ASP A 705 -25.53 6.73 2.90
CA ASP A 705 -26.06 7.49 4.03
C ASP A 705 -25.23 8.78 4.29
N ALA A 706 -24.08 8.92 3.63
CA ALA A 706 -23.21 10.09 3.77
C ALA A 706 -23.64 11.24 2.87
N ALA A 707 -23.48 12.48 3.34
CA ALA A 707 -23.74 13.67 2.55
C ALA A 707 -22.83 13.79 1.32
N THR A 708 -21.63 13.19 1.36
CA THR A 708 -20.64 13.18 0.29
C THR A 708 -20.57 11.82 -0.41
N PHE A 709 -21.69 11.16 -0.63
CA PHE A 709 -21.77 9.84 -1.25
C PHE A 709 -20.91 9.75 -2.53
N GLY A 710 -19.96 8.81 -2.56
CA GLY A 710 -19.02 8.61 -3.65
C GLY A 710 -17.64 9.27 -3.44
N GLU A 711 -17.45 10.09 -2.41
CA GLU A 711 -16.15 10.67 -2.08
C GLU A 711 -15.23 9.64 -1.45
N ALA A 712 -14.08 9.41 -2.09
CA ALA A 712 -13.07 8.47 -1.59
C ALA A 712 -12.07 9.13 -0.65
N LYS A 713 -11.45 8.30 0.21
CA LYS A 713 -10.39 8.67 1.16
C LYS A 713 -9.30 7.61 1.20
N ASN A 714 -8.11 8.05 1.64
CA ASN A 714 -6.98 7.16 1.95
C ASN A 714 -6.60 6.26 0.78
N SER A 715 -6.08 6.86 -0.28
CA SER A 715 -5.53 6.16 -1.44
C SER A 715 -4.19 5.48 -1.14
N TRP A 716 -3.76 4.57 -1.97
CA TRP A 716 -2.49 3.85 -1.97
C TRP A 716 -2.37 2.74 -0.94
N LEU A 717 -2.18 3.07 0.34
CA LEU A 717 -1.85 2.08 1.37
C LEU A 717 -3.11 1.40 1.90
N THR A 718 -3.58 0.42 1.17
CA THR A 718 -4.79 -0.34 1.48
C THR A 718 -4.70 -1.77 0.99
N GLY A 719 -5.21 -2.72 1.77
CA GLY A 719 -5.35 -4.11 1.35
C GLY A 719 -6.29 -4.30 0.15
N THR A 720 -7.03 -3.26 -0.24
CA THR A 720 -7.83 -3.25 -1.47
C THR A 720 -6.99 -3.62 -2.68
N ALA A 721 -5.76 -3.08 -2.79
CA ALA A 721 -4.88 -3.35 -3.93
C ALA A 721 -4.56 -4.85 -4.05
N ALA A 722 -4.14 -5.49 -2.96
CA ALA A 722 -3.79 -6.90 -2.93
C ALA A 722 -5.01 -7.79 -3.19
N TRP A 723 -6.12 -7.54 -2.50
CA TRP A 723 -7.33 -8.35 -2.66
C TRP A 723 -8.00 -8.18 -4.03
N THR A 724 -7.95 -6.98 -4.61
CA THR A 724 -8.45 -6.78 -5.97
C THR A 724 -7.55 -7.48 -7.00
N PHE A 725 -6.22 -7.53 -6.77
CA PHE A 725 -5.34 -8.31 -7.64
C PHE A 725 -5.60 -9.82 -7.50
N VAL A 726 -5.81 -10.31 -6.29
CA VAL A 726 -6.21 -11.71 -6.05
C VAL A 726 -7.56 -12.01 -6.73
N ASP A 727 -8.56 -11.16 -6.55
CA ASP A 727 -9.87 -11.28 -7.16
C ASP A 727 -9.78 -11.39 -8.69
N VAL A 728 -9.18 -10.38 -9.33
CA VAL A 728 -9.12 -10.36 -10.79
C VAL A 728 -8.23 -11.45 -11.37
N SER A 729 -7.06 -11.74 -10.76
CA SER A 729 -6.11 -12.70 -11.32
C SER A 729 -6.44 -14.15 -11.01
N GLN A 730 -6.92 -14.43 -9.78
CA GLN A 730 -7.12 -15.81 -9.31
C GLN A 730 -8.60 -16.25 -9.35
N TYR A 731 -9.55 -15.32 -9.24
CA TYR A 731 -10.96 -15.65 -9.18
C TYR A 731 -11.70 -15.30 -10.49
N ILE A 732 -11.58 -14.08 -11.01
CA ILE A 732 -12.23 -13.70 -12.28
C ILE A 732 -11.50 -14.35 -13.46
N LEU A 733 -10.21 -14.05 -13.68
CA LEU A 733 -9.40 -14.67 -14.73
C LEU A 733 -9.05 -16.15 -14.39
N GLY A 734 -9.14 -16.51 -13.13
CA GLY A 734 -9.09 -17.90 -12.67
C GLY A 734 -7.73 -18.57 -12.71
N ILE A 735 -6.62 -17.84 -12.65
CA ILE A 735 -5.26 -18.40 -12.68
C ILE A 735 -4.72 -18.52 -11.25
N GLN A 736 -4.91 -19.67 -10.63
CA GLN A 736 -4.68 -19.90 -9.19
C GLN A 736 -3.43 -20.76 -8.94
N PRO A 737 -2.35 -20.19 -8.37
CA PRO A 737 -1.27 -21.00 -7.81
C PRO A 737 -1.75 -21.79 -6.60
N THR A 738 -1.65 -23.11 -6.64
CA THR A 738 -2.00 -24.02 -5.54
C THR A 738 -0.84 -24.94 -5.22
N LEU A 739 -0.92 -25.68 -4.11
CA LEU A 739 0.11 -26.67 -3.76
C LEU A 739 0.14 -27.80 -4.80
N ALA A 740 -1.00 -28.17 -5.36
CA ALA A 740 -1.12 -29.24 -6.36
C ALA A 740 -0.65 -28.82 -7.76
N GLY A 741 -0.66 -27.52 -8.08
CA GLY A 741 -0.30 -27.02 -9.41
C GLY A 741 -0.92 -25.66 -9.72
N LEU A 742 -0.82 -25.22 -10.97
CA LEU A 742 -1.48 -24.01 -11.46
C LEU A 742 -2.90 -24.38 -11.91
N LYS A 743 -3.90 -24.04 -11.09
CA LYS A 743 -5.30 -24.25 -11.41
C LYS A 743 -5.80 -23.16 -12.36
N ILE A 744 -6.54 -23.55 -13.40
CA ILE A 744 -7.17 -22.63 -14.35
C ILE A 744 -8.68 -22.82 -14.28
N ASP A 745 -9.38 -21.83 -13.73
CA ASP A 745 -10.84 -21.90 -13.46
C ASP A 745 -11.49 -20.52 -13.67
N PRO A 746 -11.54 -20.01 -14.91
CA PRO A 746 -12.05 -18.66 -15.18
C PRO A 746 -13.53 -18.55 -14.82
N CYS A 747 -13.91 -17.40 -14.24
CA CYS A 747 -15.28 -17.00 -14.02
C CYS A 747 -15.45 -15.56 -14.50
N ILE A 748 -15.74 -15.40 -15.79
CA ILE A 748 -15.74 -14.15 -16.54
C ILE A 748 -17.15 -13.72 -16.94
N PRO A 749 -17.37 -12.44 -17.27
CA PRO A 749 -18.66 -12.00 -17.78
C PRO A 749 -19.03 -12.74 -19.06
N HIS A 750 -20.33 -13.04 -19.23
CA HIS A 750 -20.82 -13.69 -20.44
C HIS A 750 -20.50 -12.92 -21.73
N GLU A 751 -20.36 -11.58 -21.66
CA GLU A 751 -19.98 -10.75 -22.81
C GLU A 751 -18.51 -10.86 -23.21
N MET A 752 -17.65 -11.50 -22.39
CA MET A 752 -16.23 -11.66 -22.68
C MET A 752 -15.98 -12.94 -23.51
N ASP A 753 -15.53 -12.77 -24.74
CA ASP A 753 -15.24 -13.89 -25.66
C ASP A 753 -14.03 -14.74 -25.23
N GLY A 754 -13.25 -14.25 -24.27
CA GLY A 754 -12.03 -14.85 -23.76
C GLY A 754 -10.90 -13.85 -23.58
N PHE A 755 -9.71 -14.37 -23.29
CA PHE A 755 -8.50 -13.54 -23.11
C PHE A 755 -7.25 -14.36 -23.37
N THR A 756 -6.11 -13.68 -23.56
CA THR A 756 -4.78 -14.28 -23.52
C THR A 756 -4.03 -13.79 -22.30
N LEU A 757 -3.22 -14.66 -21.69
CA LEU A 757 -2.50 -14.35 -20.47
C LEU A 757 -1.14 -14.99 -20.46
N ARG A 758 -0.12 -14.20 -20.13
CA ARG A 758 1.23 -14.66 -19.83
C ARG A 758 1.44 -14.74 -18.32
N ARG A 759 1.92 -15.89 -17.84
CA ARG A 759 2.23 -16.13 -16.43
C ARG A 759 3.59 -16.77 -16.27
N VAL A 760 4.50 -16.15 -15.54
CA VAL A 760 5.72 -16.81 -15.09
C VAL A 760 5.45 -17.42 -13.71
N TRP A 761 5.49 -18.74 -13.61
CA TRP A 761 5.22 -19.46 -12.38
C TRP A 761 6.26 -20.57 -12.16
N ARG A 762 6.85 -20.61 -10.97
CA ARG A 762 7.94 -21.54 -10.60
C ARG A 762 9.06 -21.60 -11.64
N GLY A 763 9.40 -20.42 -12.21
CA GLY A 763 10.46 -20.26 -13.21
C GLY A 763 10.13 -20.69 -14.62
N ALA A 764 8.93 -21.17 -14.91
CA ALA A 764 8.45 -21.49 -16.26
C ALA A 764 7.46 -20.43 -16.74
N THR A 765 7.37 -20.23 -18.06
CA THR A 765 6.40 -19.32 -18.70
C THR A 765 5.21 -20.11 -19.22
N TYR A 766 4.01 -19.69 -18.86
CA TYR A 766 2.74 -20.22 -19.35
C TYR A 766 2.07 -19.17 -20.22
N GLU A 767 1.91 -19.47 -21.52
CA GLU A 767 1.15 -18.67 -22.47
C GLU A 767 -0.25 -19.30 -22.56
N ILE A 768 -1.22 -18.64 -21.92
CA ILE A 768 -2.57 -19.19 -21.71
C ILE A 768 -3.55 -18.46 -22.62
N VAL A 769 -4.35 -19.24 -23.36
CA VAL A 769 -5.45 -18.74 -24.19
C VAL A 769 -6.75 -19.30 -23.65
N VAL A 770 -7.66 -18.45 -23.23
CA VAL A 770 -9.02 -18.81 -22.81
C VAL A 770 -10.00 -18.38 -23.91
N GLU A 771 -10.80 -19.30 -24.41
CA GLU A 771 -11.88 -19.06 -25.36
C GLU A 771 -13.24 -19.34 -24.71
N ASN A 772 -14.19 -18.43 -24.89
CA ASN A 772 -15.55 -18.55 -24.37
C ASN A 772 -16.59 -18.49 -25.50
N PRO A 773 -16.63 -19.52 -26.40
CA PRO A 773 -17.49 -19.50 -27.57
C PRO A 773 -18.98 -19.62 -27.27
N ASP A 774 -19.29 -20.17 -26.09
CA ASP A 774 -20.69 -20.41 -25.67
C ASP A 774 -21.19 -19.30 -24.72
N HIS A 775 -20.38 -18.24 -24.49
CA HIS A 775 -20.70 -17.08 -23.63
C HIS A 775 -21.16 -17.49 -22.22
N LEU A 776 -20.42 -18.41 -21.60
CA LEU A 776 -20.69 -18.89 -20.25
C LEU A 776 -19.93 -18.06 -19.22
N GLU A 777 -20.46 -17.99 -18.03
CA GLU A 777 -19.79 -17.28 -16.94
C GLU A 777 -18.71 -18.13 -16.28
N LYS A 778 -18.87 -19.47 -16.22
CA LYS A 778 -17.92 -20.39 -15.57
C LYS A 778 -17.94 -21.78 -16.20
N GLY A 779 -16.82 -22.49 -16.01
CA GLY A 779 -16.65 -23.89 -16.42
C GLY A 779 -15.49 -24.06 -17.41
N VAL A 780 -14.86 -25.23 -17.34
CA VAL A 780 -13.78 -25.65 -18.26
C VAL A 780 -14.22 -26.92 -18.97
N LYS A 781 -14.54 -26.82 -20.23
CA LYS A 781 -14.96 -27.95 -21.09
C LYS A 781 -13.76 -28.75 -21.58
N ALA A 782 -12.69 -28.07 -21.94
CA ALA A 782 -11.48 -28.71 -22.47
C ALA A 782 -10.23 -27.89 -22.15
N MET A 783 -9.13 -28.60 -21.86
CA MET A 783 -7.81 -28.02 -21.72
C MET A 783 -6.81 -28.79 -22.58
N THR A 784 -5.93 -28.08 -23.27
CA THR A 784 -4.77 -28.65 -23.97
C THR A 784 -3.50 -27.98 -23.51
N VAL A 785 -2.41 -28.77 -23.44
CA VAL A 785 -1.05 -28.31 -23.13
C VAL A 785 -0.14 -28.72 -24.28
N ASP A 786 0.49 -27.76 -24.93
CA ASP A 786 1.32 -27.96 -26.15
C ASP A 786 0.56 -28.80 -27.20
N GLY A 787 -0.73 -28.48 -27.40
CA GLY A 787 -1.64 -29.13 -28.33
C GLY A 787 -2.15 -30.52 -27.91
N LYS A 788 -1.79 -31.03 -26.73
CA LYS A 788 -2.22 -32.35 -26.21
C LYS A 788 -3.34 -32.17 -25.17
N PRO A 789 -4.45 -32.91 -25.29
CA PRO A 789 -5.50 -32.85 -24.28
C PRO A 789 -5.04 -33.29 -22.90
N VAL A 790 -5.49 -32.55 -21.87
CA VAL A 790 -5.21 -32.80 -20.47
C VAL A 790 -6.55 -32.99 -19.74
N SER A 791 -6.61 -33.95 -18.79
CA SER A 791 -7.77 -34.14 -17.94
C SER A 791 -7.74 -33.21 -16.74
N GLY A 792 -8.88 -32.59 -16.45
CA GLY A 792 -8.99 -31.60 -15.35
C GLY A 792 -8.48 -30.21 -15.75
N ASN A 793 -8.31 -29.34 -14.76
CA ASN A 793 -7.93 -27.93 -14.95
C ASN A 793 -6.74 -27.50 -14.08
N ILE A 794 -5.92 -28.45 -13.60
CA ILE A 794 -4.72 -28.19 -12.80
C ILE A 794 -3.49 -28.61 -13.61
N LEU A 795 -2.58 -27.68 -13.85
CA LEU A 795 -1.31 -27.91 -14.53
C LEU A 795 -0.22 -28.28 -13.53
N SER A 796 0.43 -29.39 -13.74
CA SER A 796 1.64 -29.76 -12.96
C SER A 796 2.79 -28.80 -13.27
N PRO A 797 3.67 -28.50 -12.29
CA PRO A 797 4.87 -27.71 -12.55
C PRO A 797 5.75 -28.35 -13.62
N VAL A 798 6.32 -27.51 -14.49
CA VAL A 798 7.32 -27.92 -15.49
C VAL A 798 8.68 -27.36 -15.15
N PRO A 799 9.79 -27.86 -15.72
CA PRO A 799 11.13 -27.36 -15.42
C PRO A 799 11.27 -25.86 -15.65
N ALA A 800 12.01 -25.17 -14.76
CA ALA A 800 12.31 -23.75 -14.93
C ALA A 800 12.95 -23.45 -16.28
N GLY A 801 12.62 -22.32 -16.87
CA GLY A 801 13.05 -21.91 -18.21
C GLY A 801 12.22 -22.48 -19.36
N SER A 802 11.27 -23.40 -19.08
CA SER A 802 10.34 -23.90 -20.10
C SER A 802 9.29 -22.84 -20.47
N THR A 803 8.81 -22.91 -21.72
CA THR A 803 7.59 -22.20 -22.16
C THR A 803 6.52 -23.24 -22.51
N VAL A 804 5.32 -23.06 -22.01
CA VAL A 804 4.18 -23.98 -22.18
C VAL A 804 3.03 -23.22 -22.80
N GLU A 805 2.46 -23.75 -23.88
CA GLU A 805 1.23 -23.22 -24.48
C GLU A 805 0.01 -23.93 -23.88
N VAL A 806 -0.89 -23.16 -23.28
CA VAL A 806 -2.11 -23.67 -22.67
C VAL A 806 -3.33 -23.09 -23.37
N LYS A 807 -4.23 -23.95 -23.83
CA LYS A 807 -5.50 -23.51 -24.39
C LYS A 807 -6.66 -24.07 -23.57
N ILE A 808 -7.57 -23.18 -23.19
CA ILE A 808 -8.79 -23.49 -22.44
C ILE A 808 -9.98 -23.15 -23.31
N VAL A 809 -10.96 -24.04 -23.35
CA VAL A 809 -12.30 -23.78 -23.90
C VAL A 809 -13.28 -23.87 -22.74
N MET A 810 -13.98 -22.76 -22.48
CA MET A 810 -15.06 -22.74 -21.48
C MET A 810 -16.29 -23.52 -21.99
N GLY A 811 -17.05 -24.13 -21.03
CA GLY A 811 -18.23 -24.92 -21.37
C GLY A 811 -18.73 -25.79 -20.22
#